data_b668467ad70076d77cd33c5a0637e955
#
_entry.id   b668467ad70076d77cd33c5a0637e955
#
_cell.length_a   1.000
_cell.length_b   1.000
_cell.length_c   1.000
_cell.angle_alpha   90.00
_cell.angle_beta   90.00
_cell.angle_gamma   90.00
#
_symmetry.space_group_name_H-M   'P 1'
#
loop_
_entity.id
_entity.type
_entity.pdbx_description
1 polymer ?
#
loop_
_entity_poly.entity_id
_entity_poly.type
_entity_poly.pdbx_seq_one_letter_code
_entity_poly.pdbx_strand_id
1 'polypeptide(L)'
;MPVGRKKACLRALREFHSAPSPRKKRDHGHYDLQLSKKICGTPPIIHTNLLFQNEVVILQLQVLNSPFNQEQAELLNRILPTLTESQKFWLSGFLAASQMNSAMETSVAQTTQQKTNQQHTKEQTLPKEITILYGSQTGNAQGLAKKAAKRLEESGFQVTLTPMSDFKPNKLKKVQNLLIIVSTHGEGDPPDSAIIFHEFLHSKRAPNLEDLHFSVLALGDSSYEFFCQTGKEFDQRLEELYGTRLYPRFDCDVDYDEPAAEWLEGVLGSLRNAQGESPTPSKSTAPRGVESAYDRSNPFQAEVLENINLNGRGSNKETRHLEISLEGSGLTFEPGDSLGIYPENDPVLVDLLIEEMKWNPEELVTIKAGDVRPLRTALLSHYEITILTKPLLVKAAQLSASKELKELTTPGNEQPLKAYLEGRDLLDLVRDFTPWICSAQEFISILRKIPARLYSIASSLAANPDEVHLTIGAVRYDAHGRERNGVCSILAAERLKPGDTLPIYIQHNENFKLPQNPDTPIIMVGPGTGAAPFRSFMQEREETGSPQGKSWLFFGNQHFVTDFLYQTEWQKWLKNSTLTKMDVAFSRDTDQKVYVQHRMLENSKELFEWIQDGAAVYICGDEKHMAHDVHQTLLTIIEKEGGMSREKAEEYLAEMQQTRRYQRDVY
;
A
#
# COMPACT_ATOMS: atom_id res chain seq x y z
N MET A 1 -13.25 -47.49 47.44
CA MET A 1 -14.09 -48.70 47.22
C MET A 1 -15.54 -48.34 47.43
N PRO A 2 -16.55 -48.85 46.74
CA PRO A 2 -16.52 -49.48 45.39
C PRO A 2 -17.42 -48.71 44.38
N VAL A 3 -17.18 -48.71 43.10
CA VAL A 3 -17.54 -49.67 42.03
C VAL A 3 -19.05 -49.73 41.69
N GLY A 4 -19.31 -49.52 40.42
CA GLY A 4 -20.48 -50.05 39.72
C GLY A 4 -20.94 -49.17 38.56
N ARG A 5 -20.47 -49.37 37.35
CA ARG A 5 -21.05 -50.18 36.25
C ARG A 5 -22.41 -49.63 35.74
N LYS A 6 -22.73 -49.52 34.46
CA LYS A 6 -22.34 -50.09 33.14
C LYS A 6 -23.16 -49.35 32.08
N LYS A 7 -22.59 -49.07 30.94
CA LYS A 7 -22.75 -49.73 29.63
C LYS A 7 -24.13 -49.71 28.98
N ALA A 8 -24.08 -49.31 27.71
CA ALA A 8 -24.79 -49.77 26.53
C ALA A 8 -25.97 -48.88 26.13
N CYS A 9 -26.05 -48.39 24.89
CA CYS A 9 -26.31 -49.16 23.70
C CYS A 9 -25.89 -48.44 22.40
N LEU A 10 -25.22 -49.23 21.60
CA LEU A 10 -24.95 -49.05 20.16
C LEU A 10 -26.15 -49.49 19.32
N ARG A 11 -26.21 -48.97 18.06
CA ARG A 11 -26.90 -49.50 16.85
C ARG A 11 -28.25 -48.82 16.54
N ALA A 12 -28.45 -48.25 15.37
CA ALA A 12 -28.54 -48.80 14.02
C ALA A 12 -28.45 -47.64 13.02
N LEU A 13 -27.56 -47.59 12.09
CA LEU A 13 -27.41 -48.30 10.82
C LEU A 13 -28.60 -48.18 9.85
N ARG A 14 -28.32 -47.47 8.79
CA ARG A 14 -28.50 -47.80 7.35
C ARG A 14 -29.82 -47.58 6.68
N GLU A 15 -29.67 -46.86 5.57
CA GLU A 15 -30.26 -47.06 4.24
C GLU A 15 -31.64 -46.47 3.96
N PHE A 16 -31.69 -45.57 2.99
CA PHE A 16 -32.45 -45.73 1.76
C PHE A 16 -32.05 -44.63 0.74
N HIS A 17 -31.51 -45.05 -0.21
CA HIS A 17 -31.42 -45.06 -1.66
C HIS A 17 -32.42 -44.19 -2.43
N SER A 18 -31.81 -43.51 -3.44
CA SER A 18 -32.19 -43.34 -4.86
C SER A 18 -33.43 -42.52 -5.25
N ALA A 19 -33.08 -41.50 -6.00
CA ALA A 19 -33.64 -40.88 -7.22
C ALA A 19 -34.99 -41.46 -7.82
N PRO A 20 -35.60 -40.81 -8.83
CA PRO A 20 -35.12 -39.88 -9.84
C PRO A 20 -36.11 -38.72 -10.23
N SER A 21 -35.59 -37.87 -11.13
CA SER A 21 -36.33 -36.85 -11.89
C SER A 21 -37.46 -37.40 -12.76
N PRO A 22 -38.37 -36.54 -13.24
CA PRO A 22 -38.66 -36.63 -14.69
C PRO A 22 -38.63 -35.29 -15.46
N ARG A 23 -38.07 -35.43 -16.65
CA ARG A 23 -38.27 -34.55 -17.84
C ARG A 23 -39.72 -34.49 -18.31
N LYS A 24 -40.13 -33.34 -18.84
CA LYS A 24 -41.03 -33.17 -20.01
C LYS A 24 -40.76 -31.77 -20.56
N LYS A 25 -40.27 -31.58 -21.71
CA LYS A 25 -40.60 -31.67 -23.16
C LYS A 25 -41.83 -30.87 -23.58
N ARG A 26 -41.52 -29.89 -24.48
CA ARG A 26 -42.25 -29.35 -25.65
C ARG A 26 -43.50 -28.50 -25.33
N ASP A 27 -43.75 -27.39 -26.06
CA ASP A 27 -43.95 -27.29 -27.51
C ASP A 27 -43.84 -25.84 -28.02
N HIS A 28 -43.66 -25.80 -29.33
CA HIS A 28 -43.57 -24.69 -30.26
C HIS A 28 -44.83 -23.79 -30.33
N GLY A 29 -44.63 -22.54 -30.72
CA GLY A 29 -45.68 -21.66 -31.23
C GLY A 29 -45.08 -20.49 -32.00
N HIS A 30 -44.92 -20.68 -33.30
CA HIS A 30 -44.79 -19.62 -34.30
C HIS A 30 -46.02 -18.74 -34.32
N TYR A 31 -45.87 -17.44 -34.49
CA TYR A 31 -46.78 -16.64 -35.32
C TYR A 31 -46.00 -15.51 -36.01
N ASP A 32 -46.02 -15.61 -37.35
CA ASP A 32 -45.78 -14.57 -38.34
C ASP A 32 -46.94 -13.57 -38.38
N LEU A 33 -46.66 -12.36 -38.84
CA LEU A 33 -47.32 -11.59 -39.90
C LEU A 33 -47.16 -10.07 -39.68
N GLN A 34 -46.33 -9.50 -40.50
CA GLN A 34 -46.61 -8.67 -41.72
C GLN A 34 -47.05 -7.21 -41.52
N LEU A 35 -46.19 -6.37 -42.06
CA LEU A 35 -46.39 -5.24 -42.97
C LEU A 35 -47.18 -4.00 -42.53
N SER A 36 -46.49 -2.84 -42.52
CA SER A 36 -46.83 -1.81 -43.54
C SER A 36 -45.74 -0.73 -43.67
N LYS A 37 -45.49 -0.35 -44.91
CA LYS A 37 -44.54 0.58 -45.48
C LYS A 37 -44.88 2.06 -45.23
N LYS A 38 -43.83 2.92 -45.17
CA LYS A 38 -43.65 4.13 -46.04
C LYS A 38 -42.30 4.77 -45.68
N ILE A 39 -41.30 4.70 -46.52
CA ILE A 39 -40.78 5.54 -47.62
C ILE A 39 -40.38 6.92 -47.10
N CYS A 40 -39.05 7.19 -47.07
CA CYS A 40 -38.33 8.13 -47.91
C CYS A 40 -36.82 8.22 -47.56
N GLY A 41 -35.97 8.01 -48.55
CA GLY A 41 -34.74 8.76 -48.80
C GLY A 41 -33.42 8.22 -48.30
N THR A 42 -32.78 7.31 -49.03
CA THR A 42 -31.34 7.00 -48.95
C THR A 42 -30.60 7.47 -50.16
N PRO A 43 -29.30 7.85 -50.04
CA PRO A 43 -28.29 7.49 -51.03
C PRO A 43 -27.34 6.39 -50.54
N PRO A 44 -26.53 5.78 -51.39
CA PRO A 44 -26.23 4.36 -51.37
C PRO A 44 -25.01 3.99 -50.49
N ILE A 45 -25.14 2.84 -49.81
CA ILE A 45 -24.08 2.17 -49.08
C ILE A 45 -23.26 1.34 -50.05
N ILE A 46 -22.00 1.66 -50.21
CA ILE A 46 -21.01 0.81 -50.87
C ILE A 46 -20.61 -0.28 -49.87
N HIS A 47 -20.95 -1.52 -50.15
CA HIS A 47 -20.40 -2.68 -49.48
C HIS A 47 -18.94 -2.84 -49.84
N THR A 48 -18.06 -2.65 -48.89
CA THR A 48 -16.69 -3.18 -48.95
C THR A 48 -16.52 -4.20 -47.84
N ASN A 49 -16.34 -5.44 -48.24
CA ASN A 49 -15.88 -6.52 -47.39
C ASN A 49 -14.47 -6.18 -46.89
N LEU A 50 -14.33 -5.90 -45.58
CA LEU A 50 -13.03 -5.79 -44.94
C LEU A 50 -12.69 -7.14 -44.30
N LEU A 51 -11.84 -7.87 -44.98
CA LEU A 51 -10.96 -8.89 -44.43
C LEU A 51 -9.96 -8.20 -43.50
N PHE A 52 -10.02 -8.48 -42.20
CA PHE A 52 -9.00 -8.06 -41.27
C PHE A 52 -7.71 -8.83 -41.54
N GLN A 53 -6.80 -8.23 -42.31
CA GLN A 53 -5.39 -8.53 -42.24
C GLN A 53 -4.76 -7.54 -41.28
N ASN A 54 -3.96 -8.03 -40.31
CA ASN A 54 -3.11 -7.24 -39.42
C ASN A 54 -2.10 -6.44 -40.23
N GLU A 55 -2.46 -5.25 -40.66
CA GLU A 55 -1.50 -4.27 -41.15
C GLU A 55 -1.03 -3.42 -39.95
N VAL A 56 0.21 -3.65 -39.55
CA VAL A 56 0.96 -2.69 -38.72
C VAL A 56 1.03 -1.40 -39.53
N VAL A 57 0.35 -0.37 -39.09
CA VAL A 57 0.45 0.98 -39.67
C VAL A 57 1.85 1.49 -39.36
N ILE A 58 2.77 1.27 -40.30
CA ILE A 58 4.11 1.88 -40.26
C ILE A 58 3.89 3.36 -40.57
N LEU A 59 3.98 4.23 -39.57
CA LEU A 59 3.96 5.68 -39.74
C LEU A 59 5.20 6.07 -40.52
N GLN A 60 5.05 6.32 -41.84
CA GLN A 60 6.16 6.81 -42.65
C GLN A 60 6.29 8.33 -42.50
N LEU A 61 7.52 8.78 -42.19
CA LEU A 61 7.86 10.19 -42.12
C LEU A 61 7.90 10.77 -43.54
N GLN A 62 7.23 11.89 -43.74
CA GLN A 62 7.21 12.67 -44.98
C GLN A 62 7.51 14.13 -44.69
N VAL A 63 7.99 14.87 -45.67
CA VAL A 63 8.26 16.31 -45.54
C VAL A 63 7.01 17.11 -45.07
N LEU A 64 5.81 16.60 -45.36
CA LEU A 64 4.53 17.22 -44.99
C LEU A 64 4.09 16.93 -43.57
N ASN A 65 4.57 15.84 -42.95
CA ASN A 65 4.16 15.42 -41.59
C ASN A 65 5.31 15.40 -40.60
N SER A 66 6.50 15.91 -40.96
CA SER A 66 7.68 15.92 -40.10
C SER A 66 8.56 17.16 -40.40
N PRO A 67 9.40 17.61 -39.47
CA PRO A 67 10.32 18.73 -39.64
C PRO A 67 11.56 18.37 -40.49
N PHE A 68 11.62 17.17 -41.09
CA PHE A 68 12.79 16.67 -41.84
C PHE A 68 12.68 16.96 -43.33
N ASN A 69 13.82 17.22 -43.99
CA ASN A 69 13.86 17.25 -45.45
C ASN A 69 13.72 15.85 -46.05
N GLN A 70 13.55 15.76 -47.38
CA GLN A 70 13.25 14.50 -48.06
C GLN A 70 14.31 13.42 -47.80
N GLU A 71 15.59 13.78 -47.87
CA GLU A 71 16.71 12.88 -47.65
C GLU A 71 16.80 12.35 -46.23
N GLN A 72 16.53 13.23 -45.24
CA GLN A 72 16.49 12.86 -43.85
C GLN A 72 15.29 11.97 -43.54
N ALA A 73 14.11 12.25 -44.07
CA ALA A 73 12.92 11.44 -43.88
C ALA A 73 13.11 10.03 -44.47
N GLU A 74 13.73 9.91 -45.66
CA GLU A 74 14.05 8.62 -46.27
C GLU A 74 15.06 7.80 -45.45
N LEU A 75 16.11 8.43 -44.91
CA LEU A 75 17.07 7.81 -44.01
C LEU A 75 16.44 7.27 -42.74
N LEU A 76 15.61 8.09 -42.07
CA LEU A 76 14.90 7.71 -40.87
C LEU A 76 13.91 6.58 -41.12
N ASN A 77 13.16 6.61 -42.20
CA ASN A 77 12.24 5.54 -42.57
C ASN A 77 12.95 4.20 -42.87
N ARG A 78 14.23 4.23 -43.24
CA ARG A 78 15.05 3.02 -43.40
C ARG A 78 15.59 2.48 -42.09
N ILE A 79 15.95 3.35 -41.14
CA ILE A 79 16.59 2.96 -39.89
C ILE A 79 15.56 2.60 -38.83
N LEU A 80 14.51 3.38 -38.63
CA LEU A 80 13.53 3.21 -37.54
C LEU A 80 12.88 1.80 -37.48
N PRO A 81 12.53 1.16 -38.59
CA PRO A 81 12.00 -0.21 -38.55
C PRO A 81 13.00 -1.27 -38.14
N THR A 82 14.32 -1.00 -38.23
CA THR A 82 15.38 -1.95 -37.86
C THR A 82 15.77 -1.86 -36.38
N LEU A 83 15.32 -0.82 -35.67
CA LEU A 83 15.64 -0.61 -34.27
C LEU A 83 14.65 -1.34 -33.35
N THR A 84 15.18 -1.93 -32.28
CA THR A 84 14.35 -2.43 -31.16
C THR A 84 13.71 -1.27 -30.40
N GLU A 85 12.65 -1.53 -29.64
CA GLU A 85 11.98 -0.49 -28.84
C GLU A 85 12.93 0.18 -27.85
N SER A 86 13.83 -0.59 -27.23
CA SER A 86 14.87 -0.04 -26.33
C SER A 86 15.84 0.88 -27.07
N GLN A 87 16.21 0.56 -28.29
CA GLN A 87 17.07 1.42 -29.11
C GLN A 87 16.36 2.70 -29.57
N LYS A 88 15.07 2.61 -29.88
CA LYS A 88 14.24 3.79 -30.19
C LYS A 88 14.13 4.71 -28.98
N PHE A 89 13.91 4.15 -27.81
CA PHE A 89 13.84 4.91 -26.55
C PHE A 89 15.17 5.59 -26.22
N TRP A 90 16.29 4.86 -26.31
CA TRP A 90 17.63 5.41 -26.12
C TRP A 90 17.94 6.54 -27.11
N LEU A 91 17.61 6.36 -28.39
CA LEU A 91 17.83 7.34 -29.44
C LEU A 91 17.02 8.61 -29.19
N SER A 92 15.78 8.51 -28.72
CA SER A 92 14.95 9.67 -28.38
C SER A 92 15.57 10.48 -27.24
N GLY A 93 16.09 9.82 -26.19
CA GLY A 93 16.81 10.46 -25.10
C GLY A 93 18.12 11.12 -25.53
N PHE A 94 18.90 10.44 -26.38
CA PHE A 94 20.14 10.96 -26.94
C PHE A 94 19.91 12.20 -27.80
N LEU A 95 18.89 12.20 -28.65
CA LEU A 95 18.52 13.35 -29.49
C LEU A 95 18.01 14.53 -28.67
N ALA A 96 17.25 14.28 -27.60
CA ALA A 96 16.83 15.30 -26.65
C ALA A 96 18.05 15.94 -25.93
N ALA A 97 18.99 15.13 -25.49
CA ALA A 97 20.24 15.59 -24.85
C ALA A 97 21.19 16.34 -25.81
N SER A 98 21.25 15.93 -27.08
CA SER A 98 22.13 16.57 -28.07
C SER A 98 21.62 17.96 -28.53
N GLN A 99 20.32 18.24 -28.40
CA GLN A 99 19.80 19.58 -28.62
C GLN A 99 20.30 20.58 -27.57
N MET A 100 20.66 20.13 -26.36
CA MET A 100 21.24 20.99 -25.33
C MET A 100 22.68 21.41 -25.62
N ASN A 101 23.44 20.65 -26.40
CA ASN A 101 24.85 20.95 -26.71
C ASN A 101 25.03 21.86 -27.96
N SER A 102 24.04 21.97 -28.84
CA SER A 102 24.15 22.80 -30.04
C SER A 102 23.78 24.29 -29.83
N ALA A 103 23.33 24.65 -28.62
CA ALA A 103 23.05 26.03 -28.24
C ALA A 103 24.31 26.80 -27.77
N MET A 104 25.47 26.16 -27.70
CA MET A 104 26.72 26.75 -27.13
C MET A 104 27.76 27.21 -28.14
N GLU A 105 27.56 27.02 -29.44
CA GLU A 105 28.50 27.51 -30.47
C GLU A 105 27.83 28.31 -31.55
N THR A 106 27.37 29.53 -31.25
CA THR A 106 27.26 30.65 -32.21
C THR A 106 26.90 31.96 -31.52
N SER A 107 27.87 32.62 -30.95
CA SER A 107 27.77 34.06 -30.67
C SER A 107 29.09 34.78 -30.94
N VAL A 108 29.39 35.04 -32.20
CA VAL A 108 30.23 36.21 -32.58
C VAL A 108 29.78 36.74 -33.95
N ALA A 109 29.44 38.04 -33.96
CA ALA A 109 29.36 39.02 -35.09
C ALA A 109 28.09 38.95 -35.99
N GLN A 110 27.24 39.89 -35.97
CA GLN A 110 27.31 41.28 -36.50
C GLN A 110 25.96 41.99 -36.36
N THR A 111 26.08 43.22 -35.94
CA THR A 111 25.03 44.23 -35.83
C THR A 111 24.49 44.64 -37.21
N THR A 112 23.15 44.60 -37.42
CA THR A 112 22.45 45.58 -38.27
C THR A 112 20.96 45.62 -37.87
N GLN A 113 20.47 46.83 -37.70
CA GLN A 113 19.12 47.18 -37.30
C GLN A 113 18.07 46.84 -38.34
N GLN A 114 16.99 46.16 -37.94
CA GLN A 114 15.67 46.41 -38.52
C GLN A 114 14.58 46.13 -37.46
N LYS A 115 13.77 47.14 -37.18
CA LYS A 115 12.58 47.11 -36.36
C LYS A 115 11.50 46.28 -37.03
N THR A 116 11.05 45.21 -36.36
CA THR A 116 9.75 44.63 -36.65
C THR A 116 9.14 44.09 -35.36
N ASN A 117 7.86 44.36 -35.16
CA ASN A 117 7.04 44.03 -33.98
C ASN A 117 7.25 42.64 -33.45
N GLN A 118 7.75 42.53 -32.23
CA GLN A 118 7.73 41.28 -31.46
C GLN A 118 6.51 41.33 -30.54
N GLN A 119 5.55 40.46 -30.81
CA GLN A 119 4.64 39.98 -29.79
C GLN A 119 5.48 39.21 -28.76
N HIS A 120 5.62 39.78 -27.57
CA HIS A 120 6.23 39.11 -26.43
C HIS A 120 5.32 37.94 -25.99
N THR A 121 5.69 36.73 -26.34
CA THR A 121 5.34 35.56 -25.52
C THR A 121 6.16 35.71 -24.23
N LYS A 122 5.50 36.09 -23.15
CA LYS A 122 6.10 36.05 -21.82
C LYS A 122 6.49 34.61 -21.51
N GLU A 123 7.78 34.31 -21.45
CA GLU A 123 8.26 33.16 -20.72
C GLU A 123 7.81 33.36 -19.27
N GLN A 124 6.80 32.61 -18.85
CA GLN A 124 6.35 32.56 -17.48
C GLN A 124 7.37 31.72 -16.69
N THR A 125 8.27 32.40 -15.98
CA THR A 125 9.10 31.74 -14.97
C THR A 125 8.19 31.22 -13.86
N LEU A 126 8.27 29.90 -13.56
CA LEU A 126 7.48 29.32 -12.46
C LEU A 126 7.90 29.94 -11.12
N PRO A 127 6.95 30.21 -10.23
CA PRO A 127 7.26 30.73 -8.90
C PRO A 127 8.06 29.72 -8.08
N LYS A 128 8.86 30.23 -7.15
CA LYS A 128 9.66 29.38 -6.21
C LYS A 128 8.83 28.77 -5.09
N GLU A 129 7.53 29.02 -5.04
CA GLU A 129 6.62 28.43 -4.06
C GLU A 129 6.11 27.08 -4.54
N ILE A 130 6.23 26.07 -3.67
CA ILE A 130 5.78 24.69 -3.93
C ILE A 130 4.88 24.27 -2.78
N THR A 131 3.72 23.71 -3.10
CA THR A 131 2.84 23.08 -2.13
C THR A 131 2.97 21.55 -2.27
N ILE A 132 3.31 20.86 -1.18
CA ILE A 132 3.29 19.40 -1.11
C ILE A 132 2.07 19.00 -0.29
N LEU A 133 1.16 18.22 -0.91
CA LEU A 133 0.04 17.59 -0.21
C LEU A 133 0.31 16.10 -0.13
N TYR A 134 0.19 15.54 1.07
CA TYR A 134 0.35 14.10 1.25
C TYR A 134 -0.88 13.46 1.86
N GLY A 135 -1.14 12.21 1.42
CA GLY A 135 -2.13 11.30 1.99
C GLY A 135 -1.47 9.98 2.36
N SER A 136 -1.52 9.60 3.63
CA SER A 136 -0.82 8.42 4.14
C SER A 136 -1.65 7.71 5.19
N GLN A 137 -1.71 6.36 5.12
CA GLN A 137 -2.34 5.54 6.15
C GLN A 137 -1.33 5.14 7.22
N THR A 138 -0.17 4.62 6.80
CA THR A 138 0.87 4.05 7.66
C THR A 138 2.11 4.93 7.82
N GLY A 139 2.04 6.20 7.40
CA GLY A 139 3.16 7.15 7.50
C GLY A 139 4.17 7.12 6.34
N ASN A 140 4.13 6.15 5.41
CA ASN A 140 5.10 6.04 4.32
C ASN A 140 5.11 7.28 3.40
N ALA A 141 3.95 7.68 2.88
CA ALA A 141 3.81 8.85 2.02
C ALA A 141 4.19 10.14 2.77
N GLN A 142 3.89 10.24 4.06
CA GLN A 142 4.29 11.34 4.92
C GLN A 142 5.82 11.44 5.07
N GLY A 143 6.48 10.32 5.32
CA GLY A 143 7.95 10.26 5.42
C GLY A 143 8.63 10.74 4.13
N LEU A 144 8.14 10.30 2.97
CA LEU A 144 8.61 10.75 1.65
C LEU A 144 8.32 12.23 1.42
N ALA A 145 7.15 12.72 1.82
CA ALA A 145 6.78 14.12 1.69
C ALA A 145 7.71 15.04 2.52
N LYS A 146 8.09 14.62 3.73
CA LYS A 146 9.07 15.32 4.58
C LYS A 146 10.47 15.33 3.93
N LYS A 147 10.93 14.18 3.39
CA LYS A 147 12.21 14.07 2.65
C LYS A 147 12.20 14.97 1.41
N ALA A 148 11.10 14.98 0.64
CA ALA A 148 10.93 15.82 -0.55
C ALA A 148 10.93 17.32 -0.20
N ALA A 149 10.20 17.73 0.85
CA ALA A 149 10.19 19.11 1.31
C ALA A 149 11.60 19.59 1.67
N LYS A 150 12.33 18.86 2.50
CA LYS A 150 13.71 19.17 2.89
C LYS A 150 14.62 19.33 1.66
N ARG A 151 14.54 18.41 0.71
CA ARG A 151 15.37 18.41 -0.51
C ARG A 151 15.07 19.61 -1.42
N LEU A 152 13.80 20.01 -1.53
CA LEU A 152 13.36 21.19 -2.28
C LEU A 152 13.79 22.48 -1.61
N GLU A 153 13.69 22.59 -0.27
CA GLU A 153 14.16 23.74 0.51
C GLU A 153 15.68 23.92 0.37
N GLU A 154 16.45 22.82 0.47
CA GLU A 154 17.89 22.82 0.20
C GLU A 154 18.25 23.27 -1.21
N SER A 155 17.31 23.10 -2.16
CA SER A 155 17.43 23.56 -3.55
C SER A 155 16.94 25.00 -3.77
N GLY A 156 16.54 25.71 -2.71
CA GLY A 156 16.17 27.14 -2.74
C GLY A 156 14.69 27.42 -3.04
N PHE A 157 13.83 26.42 -2.95
CA PHE A 157 12.37 26.59 -3.07
C PHE A 157 11.73 26.90 -1.70
N GLN A 158 10.60 27.59 -1.72
CA GLN A 158 9.76 27.80 -0.55
C GLN A 158 8.69 26.71 -0.52
N VAL A 159 8.75 25.81 0.48
CA VAL A 159 7.87 24.67 0.52
C VAL A 159 6.79 24.83 1.59
N THR A 160 5.54 24.57 1.20
CA THR A 160 4.42 24.39 2.13
C THR A 160 4.05 22.91 2.15
N LEU A 161 4.38 22.23 3.24
CA LEU A 161 4.06 20.80 3.46
C LEU A 161 2.80 20.71 4.31
N THR A 162 1.77 20.00 3.81
CA THR A 162 0.47 19.90 4.51
C THR A 162 -0.16 18.53 4.25
N PRO A 163 -0.68 17.82 5.27
CA PRO A 163 -1.52 16.66 5.04
C PRO A 163 -2.81 17.07 4.30
N MET A 164 -3.34 16.20 3.46
CA MET A 164 -4.57 16.48 2.69
C MET A 164 -5.78 16.76 3.59
N SER A 165 -5.85 16.14 4.78
CA SER A 165 -6.88 16.39 5.79
C SER A 165 -6.95 17.84 6.25
N ASP A 166 -5.81 18.51 6.35
CA ASP A 166 -5.69 19.87 6.89
C ASP A 166 -5.72 20.94 5.79
N PHE A 167 -5.63 20.51 4.54
CA PHE A 167 -5.64 21.41 3.41
C PHE A 167 -7.05 21.90 3.09
N LYS A 168 -7.26 23.21 3.13
CA LYS A 168 -8.54 23.81 2.76
C LYS A 168 -8.71 23.81 1.24
N PRO A 169 -9.63 23.02 0.65
CA PRO A 169 -9.74 22.83 -0.79
C PRO A 169 -9.90 24.14 -1.59
N ASN A 170 -10.52 25.17 -0.99
CA ASN A 170 -10.68 26.49 -1.62
C ASN A 170 -9.36 27.21 -1.91
N LYS A 171 -8.25 26.82 -1.26
CA LYS A 171 -6.92 27.37 -1.50
C LYS A 171 -6.28 26.81 -2.77
N LEU A 172 -6.77 25.71 -3.32
CA LEU A 172 -6.18 25.03 -4.48
C LEU A 172 -6.05 25.96 -5.70
N LYS A 173 -7.01 26.86 -5.93
CA LYS A 173 -6.95 27.87 -7.00
C LYS A 173 -5.75 28.82 -6.93
N LYS A 174 -5.10 28.91 -5.77
CA LYS A 174 -3.96 29.82 -5.55
C LYS A 174 -2.62 29.08 -5.63
N VAL A 175 -2.65 27.77 -5.72
CA VAL A 175 -1.46 26.93 -5.82
C VAL A 175 -1.02 26.90 -7.28
N GLN A 176 0.25 27.23 -7.53
CA GLN A 176 0.83 27.19 -8.88
C GLN A 176 1.70 25.94 -9.10
N ASN A 177 2.42 25.48 -8.07
CA ASN A 177 3.18 24.23 -8.14
C ASN A 177 2.71 23.30 -7.03
N LEU A 178 2.14 22.16 -7.42
CA LEU A 178 1.57 21.15 -6.53
C LEU A 178 2.29 19.82 -6.70
N LEU A 179 2.81 19.28 -5.61
CA LEU A 179 3.26 17.89 -5.54
C LEU A 179 2.31 17.09 -4.68
N ILE A 180 1.80 16.01 -5.21
CA ILE A 180 0.97 15.04 -4.49
C ILE A 180 1.80 13.81 -4.19
N ILE A 181 1.87 13.40 -2.91
CA ILE A 181 2.51 12.16 -2.47
C ILE A 181 1.46 11.36 -1.70
N VAL A 182 0.99 10.26 -2.29
CA VAL A 182 -0.19 9.56 -1.77
C VAL A 182 -0.04 8.06 -1.84
N SER A 183 -0.45 7.37 -0.76
CA SER A 183 -0.60 5.91 -0.76
C SER A 183 -1.99 5.49 -1.22
N THR A 184 -2.08 4.27 -1.72
CA THR A 184 -3.35 3.58 -1.94
C THR A 184 -3.59 2.64 -0.77
N HIS A 185 -4.83 2.59 -0.27
CA HIS A 185 -5.25 1.78 0.86
C HIS A 185 -6.31 0.77 0.43
N GLY A 186 -6.40 -0.37 1.11
CA GLY A 186 -7.41 -1.38 0.86
C GLY A 186 -7.50 -1.83 -0.61
N GLU A 187 -8.68 -1.87 -1.14
CA GLU A 187 -8.98 -2.32 -2.51
C GLU A 187 -8.91 -1.15 -3.54
N GLY A 188 -8.04 -0.18 -3.32
CA GLY A 188 -7.83 0.94 -4.25
C GLY A 188 -8.24 2.32 -3.70
N ASP A 189 -8.68 2.36 -2.45
CA ASP A 189 -9.24 3.54 -1.82
C ASP A 189 -8.15 4.56 -1.42
N PRO A 190 -8.51 5.85 -1.32
CA PRO A 190 -7.63 6.84 -0.73
C PRO A 190 -7.43 6.57 0.78
N PRO A 191 -6.24 6.85 1.33
CA PRO A 191 -6.01 6.77 2.77
C PRO A 191 -6.91 7.77 3.50
N ASP A 192 -7.26 7.49 4.76
CA ASP A 192 -8.18 8.30 5.58
C ASP A 192 -7.88 9.80 5.52
N SER A 193 -6.61 10.16 5.54
CA SER A 193 -6.16 11.55 5.45
C SER A 193 -6.38 12.22 4.08
N ALA A 194 -6.73 11.46 3.04
CA ALA A 194 -6.92 11.97 1.68
C ALA A 194 -8.39 11.97 1.20
N ILE A 195 -9.28 11.24 1.89
CA ILE A 195 -10.68 11.02 1.44
C ILE A 195 -11.37 12.33 1.08
N ILE A 196 -11.40 13.30 1.99
CA ILE A 196 -12.14 14.56 1.81
C ILE A 196 -11.60 15.38 0.63
N PHE A 197 -10.27 15.41 0.48
CA PHE A 197 -9.65 16.14 -0.64
C PHE A 197 -9.90 15.43 -1.96
N HIS A 198 -9.86 14.10 -1.98
CA HIS A 198 -10.20 13.28 -3.15
C HIS A 198 -11.65 13.49 -3.58
N GLU A 199 -12.62 13.39 -2.67
CA GLU A 199 -14.03 13.64 -2.93
C GLU A 199 -14.29 15.07 -3.45
N PHE A 200 -13.61 16.06 -2.85
CA PHE A 200 -13.72 17.44 -3.32
C PHE A 200 -13.29 17.59 -4.78
N LEU A 201 -12.17 17.02 -5.18
CA LEU A 201 -11.68 17.08 -6.57
C LEU A 201 -12.65 16.39 -7.55
N HIS A 202 -13.33 15.33 -7.14
CA HIS A 202 -14.31 14.62 -7.96
C HIS A 202 -15.70 15.28 -7.93
N SER A 203 -15.93 16.22 -7.03
CA SER A 203 -17.21 16.94 -6.94
C SER A 203 -17.36 18.02 -8.02
N LYS A 204 -18.61 18.49 -8.20
CA LYS A 204 -18.93 19.65 -9.05
C LYS A 204 -18.35 20.97 -8.54
N ARG A 205 -17.77 21.00 -7.35
CA ARG A 205 -17.14 22.18 -6.74
C ARG A 205 -15.66 22.30 -7.09
N ALA A 206 -15.08 21.30 -7.73
CA ALA A 206 -13.69 21.33 -8.17
C ALA A 206 -13.45 22.52 -9.10
N PRO A 207 -12.38 23.30 -8.85
CA PRO A 207 -12.09 24.47 -9.66
C PRO A 207 -11.42 24.10 -10.99
N ASN A 208 -11.49 25.01 -11.97
CA ASN A 208 -10.57 25.01 -13.09
C ASN A 208 -9.14 25.36 -12.58
N LEU A 209 -8.11 24.62 -13.06
CA LEU A 209 -6.72 24.67 -12.59
C LEU A 209 -5.72 24.96 -13.72
N GLU A 210 -6.08 25.79 -14.71
CA GLU A 210 -5.24 26.13 -15.87
C GLU A 210 -3.85 26.66 -15.50
N ASP A 211 -3.71 27.33 -14.36
CA ASP A 211 -2.43 27.89 -13.88
C ASP A 211 -1.65 26.92 -12.98
N LEU A 212 -2.16 25.69 -12.74
CA LEU A 212 -1.54 24.71 -11.87
C LEU A 212 -0.55 23.83 -12.62
N HIS A 213 0.69 23.76 -12.11
CA HIS A 213 1.67 22.74 -12.48
C HIS A 213 1.74 21.68 -11.40
N PHE A 214 1.62 20.40 -11.76
CA PHE A 214 1.56 19.33 -10.76
C PHE A 214 2.38 18.10 -11.13
N SER A 215 2.73 17.32 -10.12
CA SER A 215 3.24 15.96 -10.28
C SER A 215 2.76 15.08 -9.12
N VAL A 216 2.63 13.78 -9.38
CA VAL A 216 2.11 12.81 -8.43
C VAL A 216 3.12 11.69 -8.20
N LEU A 217 3.44 11.41 -6.93
CA LEU A 217 4.12 10.20 -6.48
C LEU A 217 3.08 9.30 -5.82
N ALA A 218 2.82 8.17 -6.43
CA ALA A 218 1.84 7.19 -5.96
C ALA A 218 2.54 6.01 -5.31
N LEU A 219 2.11 5.63 -4.11
CA LEU A 219 2.59 4.44 -3.41
C LEU A 219 1.52 3.36 -3.41
N GLY A 220 1.95 2.11 -3.59
CA GLY A 220 1.07 0.95 -3.55
C GLY A 220 1.84 -0.34 -3.37
N ASP A 221 1.14 -1.45 -3.46
CA ASP A 221 1.71 -2.80 -3.53
C ASP A 221 1.17 -3.49 -4.79
N SER A 222 2.07 -3.90 -5.67
CA SER A 222 1.72 -4.55 -6.96
C SER A 222 1.09 -5.95 -6.79
N SER A 223 0.99 -6.47 -5.57
CA SER A 223 0.23 -7.68 -5.27
C SER A 223 -1.29 -7.44 -5.25
N TYR A 224 -1.72 -6.18 -5.12
CA TYR A 224 -3.13 -5.80 -5.17
C TYR A 224 -3.57 -5.41 -6.58
N GLU A 225 -4.84 -5.67 -6.89
CA GLU A 225 -5.43 -5.37 -8.21
C GLU A 225 -5.38 -3.87 -8.53
N PHE A 226 -5.69 -3.03 -7.57
CA PHE A 226 -5.77 -1.58 -7.73
C PHE A 226 -4.46 -0.88 -7.31
N PHE A 227 -3.34 -1.44 -7.76
CA PHE A 227 -2.01 -0.88 -7.53
C PHE A 227 -1.91 0.61 -7.87
N CYS A 228 -1.55 1.44 -6.89
CA CYS A 228 -1.40 2.90 -7.02
C CYS A 228 -2.67 3.62 -7.53
N GLN A 229 -3.87 3.06 -7.31
CA GLN A 229 -5.12 3.57 -7.88
C GLN A 229 -5.39 5.01 -7.45
N THR A 230 -5.29 5.33 -6.18
CA THR A 230 -5.52 6.67 -5.65
C THR A 230 -4.64 7.73 -6.34
N GLY A 231 -3.35 7.42 -6.54
CA GLY A 231 -2.44 8.32 -7.25
C GLY A 231 -2.79 8.50 -8.72
N LYS A 232 -3.26 7.43 -9.38
CA LYS A 232 -3.75 7.48 -10.76
C LYS A 232 -4.98 8.39 -10.88
N GLU A 233 -5.90 8.30 -9.95
CA GLU A 233 -7.11 9.12 -9.90
C GLU A 233 -6.78 10.59 -9.65
N PHE A 234 -5.88 10.92 -8.73
CA PHE A 234 -5.42 12.28 -8.55
C PHE A 234 -4.76 12.84 -9.81
N ASP A 235 -3.86 12.10 -10.42
CA ASP A 235 -3.13 12.51 -11.62
C ASP A 235 -4.07 12.78 -12.79
N GLN A 236 -4.99 11.84 -13.05
CA GLN A 236 -5.99 11.98 -14.10
C GLN A 236 -6.94 13.16 -13.81
N ARG A 237 -7.40 13.27 -12.56
CA ARG A 237 -8.39 14.30 -12.20
C ARG A 237 -7.82 15.71 -12.26
N LEU A 238 -6.57 15.91 -11.87
CA LEU A 238 -5.92 17.22 -12.00
C LEU A 238 -5.75 17.64 -13.46
N GLU A 239 -5.44 16.70 -14.37
CA GLU A 239 -5.41 16.94 -15.81
C GLU A 239 -6.79 17.29 -16.37
N GLU A 240 -7.84 16.57 -15.98
CA GLU A 240 -9.24 16.88 -16.39
C GLU A 240 -9.68 18.27 -15.92
N LEU A 241 -9.12 18.77 -14.84
CA LEU A 241 -9.33 20.11 -14.33
C LEU A 241 -8.39 21.17 -14.97
N TYR A 242 -7.71 20.81 -16.06
CA TYR A 242 -6.80 21.63 -16.86
C TYR A 242 -5.43 21.92 -16.21
N GLY A 243 -5.04 21.21 -15.15
CA GLY A 243 -3.69 21.30 -14.62
C GLY A 243 -2.66 20.74 -15.61
N THR A 244 -1.47 21.33 -15.61
CA THR A 244 -0.34 20.90 -16.45
C THR A 244 0.63 20.05 -15.65
N ARG A 245 0.99 18.84 -16.15
CA ARG A 245 2.01 18.02 -15.49
C ARG A 245 3.38 18.67 -15.57
N LEU A 246 3.96 18.95 -14.41
CA LEU A 246 5.34 19.40 -14.25
C LEU A 246 6.32 18.27 -14.56
N TYR A 247 6.01 17.07 -14.07
CA TYR A 247 6.76 15.83 -14.27
C TYR A 247 5.79 14.65 -14.29
N PRO A 248 6.07 13.57 -15.03
CA PRO A 248 5.20 12.40 -15.08
C PRO A 248 4.96 11.79 -13.71
N ARG A 249 3.77 11.18 -13.51
CA ARG A 249 3.47 10.39 -12.32
C ARG A 249 4.40 9.20 -12.22
N PHE A 250 4.83 8.88 -11.00
CA PHE A 250 5.52 7.65 -10.66
C PHE A 250 4.65 6.77 -9.79
N ASP A 251 4.50 5.50 -10.19
CA ASP A 251 3.79 4.47 -9.44
C ASP A 251 4.85 3.58 -8.75
N CYS A 252 4.98 3.70 -7.44
CA CYS A 252 5.98 3.01 -6.63
C CYS A 252 5.38 1.77 -5.96
N ASP A 253 6.06 0.63 -6.10
CA ASP A 253 5.77 -0.59 -5.35
C ASP A 253 6.33 -0.47 -3.91
N VAL A 254 6.23 -1.53 -3.14
CA VAL A 254 6.70 -1.63 -1.74
C VAL A 254 8.18 -1.22 -1.55
N ASP A 255 9.00 -1.36 -2.58
CA ASP A 255 10.40 -0.89 -2.62
C ASP A 255 10.49 0.49 -3.30
N TYR A 256 9.95 1.49 -2.64
CA TYR A 256 9.72 2.82 -3.21
C TYR A 256 10.88 3.82 -3.05
N ASP A 257 11.92 3.51 -2.28
CA ASP A 257 12.95 4.51 -1.93
C ASP A 257 13.71 5.03 -3.15
N GLU A 258 14.19 4.13 -4.03
CA GLU A 258 14.89 4.50 -5.26
C GLU A 258 13.96 5.19 -6.28
N PRO A 259 12.77 4.64 -6.62
CA PRO A 259 11.84 5.31 -7.54
C PRO A 259 11.38 6.69 -7.04
N ALA A 260 11.16 6.84 -5.73
CA ALA A 260 10.78 8.12 -5.15
C ALA A 260 11.90 9.17 -5.25
N ALA A 261 13.16 8.75 -5.07
CA ALA A 261 14.32 9.62 -5.26
C ALA A 261 14.48 10.03 -6.73
N GLU A 262 14.30 9.10 -7.67
CA GLU A 262 14.31 9.39 -9.11
C GLU A 262 13.23 10.40 -9.49
N TRP A 263 11.99 10.18 -9.01
CA TRP A 263 10.89 11.12 -9.24
C TRP A 263 11.22 12.52 -8.73
N LEU A 264 11.78 12.62 -7.52
CA LEU A 264 12.09 13.92 -6.90
C LEU A 264 13.19 14.67 -7.67
N GLU A 265 14.24 13.99 -8.13
CA GLU A 265 15.28 14.62 -8.96
C GLU A 265 14.71 15.03 -10.34
N GLY A 266 13.77 14.25 -10.92
CA GLY A 266 13.06 14.62 -12.13
C GLY A 266 12.21 15.90 -11.96
N VAL A 267 11.47 15.99 -10.85
CA VAL A 267 10.69 17.18 -10.47
C VAL A 267 11.61 18.40 -10.29
N LEU A 268 12.72 18.25 -9.58
CA LEU A 268 13.73 19.31 -9.40
C LEU A 268 14.32 19.77 -10.72
N GLY A 269 14.62 18.85 -11.62
CA GLY A 269 15.11 19.16 -12.97
C GLY A 269 14.10 20.01 -13.76
N SER A 270 12.81 19.63 -13.72
CA SER A 270 11.73 20.35 -14.39
C SER A 270 11.53 21.76 -13.82
N LEU A 271 11.56 21.89 -12.48
CA LEU A 271 11.44 23.19 -11.80
C LEU A 271 12.60 24.15 -12.14
N ARG A 272 13.84 23.65 -12.16
CA ARG A 272 15.03 24.46 -12.52
C ARG A 272 15.00 24.88 -13.98
N ASN A 273 14.64 23.99 -14.89
CA ASN A 273 14.51 24.30 -16.32
C ASN A 273 13.48 25.41 -16.55
N ALA A 274 12.36 25.39 -15.84
CA ALA A 274 11.32 26.41 -15.92
C ALA A 274 11.76 27.77 -15.31
N GLN A 275 12.82 27.79 -14.49
CA GLN A 275 13.39 29.02 -13.93
C GLN A 275 14.57 29.56 -14.73
N GLY A 276 15.04 28.86 -15.76
CA GLY A 276 16.21 29.26 -16.57
C GLY A 276 17.54 29.16 -15.84
N GLU A 277 17.62 28.40 -14.75
CA GLU A 277 18.86 28.17 -13.99
C GLU A 277 19.62 26.96 -14.54
N SER A 278 20.88 27.17 -14.93
CA SER A 278 21.79 26.06 -15.33
C SER A 278 22.18 25.21 -14.14
N PRO A 279 22.39 23.88 -14.29
CA PRO A 279 22.71 22.98 -13.19
C PRO A 279 24.10 23.28 -12.62
N THR A 280 24.14 23.85 -11.43
CA THR A 280 25.35 23.90 -10.61
C THR A 280 25.35 22.73 -9.62
N PRO A 281 26.37 21.87 -9.59
CA PRO A 281 26.46 20.81 -8.60
C PRO A 281 26.74 21.42 -7.23
N SER A 282 25.72 21.55 -6.39
CA SER A 282 25.92 21.95 -5.00
C SER A 282 26.34 20.75 -4.14
N LYS A 283 27.55 20.81 -3.60
CA LYS A 283 27.98 19.95 -2.52
C LYS A 283 27.23 20.36 -1.25
N SER A 284 26.28 19.53 -0.83
CA SER A 284 25.60 19.68 0.45
C SER A 284 26.54 19.30 1.60
N THR A 285 26.87 20.28 2.43
CA THR A 285 27.34 20.10 3.79
C THR A 285 26.37 20.84 4.70
N ALA A 286 25.29 20.17 5.12
CA ALA A 286 24.41 20.66 6.18
C ALA A 286 24.73 19.95 7.51
N PRO A 287 24.65 20.62 8.67
CA PRO A 287 24.88 20.00 9.96
C PRO A 287 23.76 18.99 10.27
N ARG A 288 24.16 17.75 10.55
CA ARG A 288 23.27 16.69 11.01
C ARG A 288 22.75 17.06 12.40
N GLY A 289 21.44 17.28 12.51
CA GLY A 289 20.75 17.02 13.77
C GLY A 289 20.91 15.53 14.12
N VAL A 290 20.87 15.19 15.40
CA VAL A 290 20.99 13.82 15.87
C VAL A 290 19.69 13.06 15.51
N GLU A 291 19.51 12.78 14.23
CA GLU A 291 18.58 11.74 13.76
C GLU A 291 19.34 10.41 13.89
N SER A 292 18.66 9.35 14.32
CA SER A 292 19.24 8.00 14.36
C SER A 292 19.88 7.68 13.00
N ALA A 293 21.03 7.03 13.01
CA ALA A 293 21.70 6.57 11.79
C ALA A 293 20.92 5.44 11.09
N TYR A 294 19.89 4.90 11.74
CA TYR A 294 19.11 3.75 11.27
C TYR A 294 17.73 4.17 10.81
N ASP A 295 17.37 3.71 9.64
CA ASP A 295 16.06 3.88 9.03
C ASP A 295 15.70 2.66 8.17
N ARG A 296 14.62 2.76 7.39
CA ARG A 296 14.18 1.70 6.46
C ARG A 296 15.27 1.27 5.46
N SER A 297 16.10 2.20 5.00
CA SER A 297 17.17 1.91 4.03
C SER A 297 18.43 1.37 4.70
N ASN A 298 18.61 1.64 5.99
CA ASN A 298 19.71 1.19 6.83
C ASN A 298 19.17 0.64 8.16
N PRO A 299 18.58 -0.58 8.20
CA PRO A 299 17.96 -1.12 9.40
C PRO A 299 18.98 -1.47 10.49
N PHE A 300 18.55 -1.29 11.74
CA PHE A 300 19.32 -1.69 12.90
C PHE A 300 19.24 -3.22 13.10
N GLN A 301 20.39 -3.86 13.40
CA GLN A 301 20.44 -5.27 13.76
C GLN A 301 20.14 -5.43 15.26
N ALA A 302 18.91 -5.68 15.60
CA ALA A 302 18.41 -5.71 16.96
C ALA A 302 18.37 -7.14 17.52
N GLU A 303 18.79 -7.32 18.77
CA GLU A 303 18.72 -8.61 19.46
C GLU A 303 17.31 -8.90 19.95
N VAL A 304 16.86 -10.14 19.80
CA VAL A 304 15.63 -10.67 20.39
C VAL A 304 15.90 -11.02 21.85
N LEU A 305 15.18 -10.35 22.76
CA LEU A 305 15.34 -10.55 24.22
C LEU A 305 14.43 -11.67 24.73
N GLU A 306 13.15 -11.64 24.30
CA GLU A 306 12.14 -12.63 24.69
C GLU A 306 11.22 -12.99 23.50
N ASN A 307 10.71 -14.23 23.49
CA ASN A 307 9.74 -14.72 22.52
C ASN A 307 8.76 -15.67 23.17
N ILE A 308 7.59 -15.18 23.56
CA ILE A 308 6.63 -15.89 24.39
C ILE A 308 5.33 -16.13 23.61
N ASN A 309 4.79 -17.36 23.65
CA ASN A 309 3.45 -17.64 23.14
C ASN A 309 2.40 -17.19 24.16
N LEU A 310 1.56 -16.24 23.79
CA LEU A 310 0.50 -15.68 24.62
C LEU A 310 -0.75 -16.56 24.69
N ASN A 311 -0.94 -17.50 23.78
CA ASN A 311 -2.10 -18.38 23.78
C ASN A 311 -1.93 -19.57 24.74
N GLY A 312 -3.01 -19.91 25.42
CA GLY A 312 -3.07 -21.06 26.32
C GLY A 312 -3.10 -22.40 25.57
N ARG A 313 -2.85 -23.48 26.28
CA ARG A 313 -2.88 -24.83 25.71
C ARG A 313 -4.26 -25.18 25.15
N GLY A 314 -4.29 -25.66 23.90
CA GLY A 314 -5.51 -26.04 23.19
C GLY A 314 -6.13 -24.91 22.36
N SER A 315 -5.51 -23.74 22.30
CA SER A 315 -5.89 -22.70 21.33
C SER A 315 -5.63 -23.16 19.89
N ASN A 316 -6.47 -22.74 18.98
CA ASN A 316 -6.25 -22.85 17.53
C ASN A 316 -5.40 -21.69 16.98
N LYS A 317 -5.05 -20.73 17.84
CA LYS A 317 -4.22 -19.59 17.52
C LYS A 317 -2.85 -19.72 18.16
N GLU A 318 -1.90 -19.07 17.53
CA GLU A 318 -0.58 -18.83 18.09
C GLU A 318 -0.24 -17.36 17.93
N THR A 319 -0.05 -16.68 19.06
CA THR A 319 0.28 -15.24 19.09
C THR A 319 1.55 -15.08 19.92
N ARG A 320 2.59 -14.53 19.30
CA ARG A 320 3.87 -14.28 19.94
C ARG A 320 3.95 -12.88 20.52
N HIS A 321 4.43 -12.79 21.74
CA HIS A 321 4.99 -11.57 22.31
C HIS A 321 6.50 -11.60 22.07
N LEU A 322 7.00 -10.63 21.33
CA LEU A 322 8.42 -10.43 21.08
C LEU A 322 8.90 -9.19 21.83
N GLU A 323 10.02 -9.33 22.55
CA GLU A 323 10.78 -8.21 23.11
C GLU A 323 12.10 -8.09 22.35
N ILE A 324 12.41 -6.90 21.85
CA ILE A 324 13.54 -6.65 20.95
C ILE A 324 14.33 -5.46 21.50
N SER A 325 15.65 -5.60 21.60
CA SER A 325 16.53 -4.57 22.13
C SER A 325 16.68 -3.38 21.17
N LEU A 326 16.63 -2.19 21.72
CA LEU A 326 16.99 -0.94 21.05
C LEU A 326 18.33 -0.38 21.55
N GLU A 327 19.03 -1.08 22.46
CA GLU A 327 20.26 -0.61 23.06
C GLU A 327 21.32 -0.27 21.97
N GLY A 328 21.90 0.91 22.08
CA GLY A 328 22.91 1.40 21.15
C GLY A 328 22.42 1.86 19.78
N SER A 329 21.12 1.72 19.47
CA SER A 329 20.54 2.15 18.18
C SER A 329 20.26 3.65 18.09
N GLY A 330 19.96 4.29 19.22
CA GLY A 330 19.41 5.65 19.25
C GLY A 330 18.02 5.77 18.61
N LEU A 331 17.35 4.65 18.34
CA LEU A 331 15.97 4.64 17.84
C LEU A 331 15.01 5.03 18.97
N THR A 332 14.03 5.84 18.63
CA THR A 332 12.95 6.25 19.53
C THR A 332 11.61 6.04 18.83
N PHE A 333 10.57 5.79 19.63
CA PHE A 333 9.21 5.66 19.13
C PHE A 333 8.21 6.23 20.13
N GLU A 334 7.00 6.47 19.67
CA GLU A 334 5.86 6.87 20.49
C GLU A 334 4.76 5.82 20.36
N PRO A 335 3.88 5.69 21.37
CA PRO A 335 2.69 4.85 21.26
C PRO A 335 1.90 5.17 19.98
N GLY A 336 1.56 4.11 19.21
CA GLY A 336 0.91 4.22 17.90
C GLY A 336 1.87 4.20 16.71
N ASP A 337 3.18 4.17 16.92
CA ASP A 337 4.16 3.86 15.88
C ASP A 337 4.20 2.35 15.59
N SER A 338 4.81 1.98 14.47
CA SER A 338 5.03 0.58 14.08
C SER A 338 6.51 0.24 13.98
N LEU A 339 6.84 -1.03 14.22
CA LEU A 339 8.16 -1.60 13.96
C LEU A 339 8.17 -2.31 12.62
N GLY A 340 9.08 -1.95 11.74
CA GLY A 340 9.37 -2.66 10.50
C GLY A 340 10.43 -3.73 10.73
N ILE A 341 10.14 -4.97 10.34
CA ILE A 341 11.05 -6.12 10.38
C ILE A 341 11.32 -6.59 8.96
N TYR A 342 12.57 -6.74 8.57
CA TYR A 342 12.96 -7.47 7.37
C TYR A 342 13.09 -8.95 7.69
N PRO A 343 12.16 -9.80 7.23
CA PRO A 343 12.18 -11.23 7.55
C PRO A 343 13.09 -12.00 6.60
N GLU A 344 13.34 -13.25 6.96
CA GLU A 344 13.89 -14.26 6.06
C GLU A 344 12.81 -15.24 5.60
N ASN A 345 12.89 -15.65 4.35
CA ASN A 345 12.04 -16.71 3.80
C ASN A 345 12.21 -18.04 4.54
N ASP A 346 11.26 -18.93 4.37
CA ASP A 346 11.37 -20.30 4.86
C ASP A 346 12.51 -21.02 4.14
N PRO A 347 13.55 -21.51 4.86
CA PRO A 347 14.64 -22.26 4.25
C PRO A 347 14.18 -23.50 3.46
N VAL A 348 13.10 -24.17 3.90
CA VAL A 348 12.55 -25.33 3.21
C VAL A 348 11.96 -24.93 1.86
N LEU A 349 11.22 -23.82 1.79
CA LEU A 349 10.67 -23.30 0.54
C LEU A 349 11.78 -22.89 -0.44
N VAL A 350 12.85 -22.24 0.08
CA VAL A 350 14.03 -21.85 -0.71
C VAL A 350 14.72 -23.08 -1.29
N ASP A 351 14.96 -24.10 -0.48
CA ASP A 351 15.64 -25.33 -0.91
C ASP A 351 14.80 -26.09 -1.96
N LEU A 352 13.48 -26.17 -1.79
CA LEU A 352 12.55 -26.75 -2.77
C LEU A 352 12.56 -25.99 -4.10
N LEU A 353 12.61 -24.67 -4.08
CA LEU A 353 12.68 -23.85 -5.28
C LEU A 353 13.97 -24.10 -6.06
N ILE A 354 15.12 -24.14 -5.35
CA ILE A 354 16.43 -24.40 -5.93
C ILE A 354 16.48 -25.80 -6.53
N GLU A 355 15.93 -26.82 -5.85
CA GLU A 355 15.85 -28.20 -6.32
C GLU A 355 14.98 -28.29 -7.59
N GLU A 356 13.80 -27.69 -7.60
CA GLU A 356 12.88 -27.69 -8.75
C GLU A 356 13.52 -27.11 -9.99
N MET A 357 14.24 -25.99 -9.83
CA MET A 357 14.96 -25.31 -10.91
C MET A 357 16.31 -25.96 -11.24
N LYS A 358 16.76 -26.94 -10.46
CA LYS A 358 18.07 -27.64 -10.60
C LYS A 358 19.27 -26.67 -10.59
N TRP A 359 19.18 -25.62 -9.80
CA TRP A 359 20.26 -24.65 -9.64
C TRP A 359 21.28 -25.10 -8.59
N ASN A 360 22.48 -24.52 -8.68
CA ASN A 360 23.49 -24.68 -7.66
C ASN A 360 23.24 -23.65 -6.52
N PRO A 361 22.96 -24.06 -5.27
CA PRO A 361 22.73 -23.15 -4.16
C PRO A 361 23.90 -22.19 -3.85
N GLU A 362 25.13 -22.63 -4.16
CA GLU A 362 26.36 -21.86 -3.96
C GLU A 362 26.76 -21.04 -5.19
N GLU A 363 25.95 -21.03 -6.27
CA GLU A 363 26.18 -20.17 -7.42
C GLU A 363 26.16 -18.70 -6.98
N LEU A 364 27.22 -17.97 -7.35
CA LEU A 364 27.30 -16.54 -7.02
C LEU A 364 26.42 -15.73 -7.96
N VAL A 365 25.51 -14.98 -7.38
CA VAL A 365 24.57 -14.10 -8.08
C VAL A 365 24.73 -12.66 -7.62
N THR A 366 24.52 -11.73 -8.54
CA THR A 366 24.54 -10.31 -8.23
C THR A 366 23.12 -9.85 -7.88
N ILE A 367 22.91 -9.33 -6.67
CA ILE A 367 21.64 -8.75 -6.27
C ILE A 367 21.51 -7.30 -6.75
N LYS A 368 20.29 -6.73 -6.71
CA LYS A 368 20.02 -5.38 -7.25
C LYS A 368 20.88 -4.27 -6.66
N ALA A 369 21.34 -4.41 -5.41
CA ALA A 369 22.27 -3.47 -4.77
C ALA A 369 23.72 -3.57 -5.28
N GLY A 370 24.01 -4.49 -6.21
CA GLY A 370 25.35 -4.72 -6.76
C GLY A 370 26.22 -5.67 -5.93
N ASP A 371 25.76 -6.12 -4.77
CA ASP A 371 26.46 -7.11 -3.96
C ASP A 371 26.37 -8.50 -4.59
N VAL A 372 27.42 -9.30 -4.42
CA VAL A 372 27.50 -10.69 -4.88
C VAL A 372 27.33 -11.64 -3.70
N ARG A 373 26.38 -12.59 -3.82
CA ARG A 373 26.05 -13.56 -2.77
C ARG A 373 25.74 -14.94 -3.36
N PRO A 374 25.88 -16.02 -2.58
CA PRO A 374 25.33 -17.33 -2.97
C PRO A 374 23.83 -17.24 -3.25
N LEU A 375 23.35 -17.93 -4.27
CA LEU A 375 21.93 -17.95 -4.68
C LEU A 375 21.00 -18.27 -3.53
N ARG A 376 21.33 -19.31 -2.73
CA ARG A 376 20.52 -19.69 -1.55
C ARG A 376 20.39 -18.53 -0.56
N THR A 377 21.48 -17.83 -0.28
CA THR A 377 21.47 -16.68 0.63
C THR A 377 20.62 -15.53 0.05
N ALA A 378 20.75 -15.27 -1.26
CA ALA A 378 19.96 -14.24 -1.93
C ALA A 378 18.46 -14.53 -1.88
N LEU A 379 18.04 -15.77 -2.11
CA LEU A 379 16.64 -16.20 -2.03
C LEU A 379 16.12 -16.21 -0.58
N LEU A 380 16.99 -16.53 0.40
CA LEU A 380 16.60 -16.58 1.80
C LEU A 380 16.29 -15.20 2.37
N SER A 381 17.16 -14.20 2.11
CA SER A 381 17.12 -12.92 2.82
C SER A 381 16.82 -11.69 1.94
N HIS A 382 16.71 -11.84 0.61
CA HIS A 382 16.68 -10.68 -0.28
C HIS A 382 15.45 -10.59 -1.17
N TYR A 383 14.92 -11.72 -1.64
CA TYR A 383 13.87 -11.76 -2.65
C TYR A 383 12.55 -12.31 -2.11
N GLU A 384 11.43 -11.67 -2.51
CA GLU A 384 10.08 -12.16 -2.23
C GLU A 384 9.78 -13.39 -3.09
N ILE A 385 9.47 -14.51 -2.45
CA ILE A 385 9.17 -15.79 -3.09
C ILE A 385 7.80 -16.37 -2.72
N THR A 386 7.07 -15.69 -1.84
CA THR A 386 5.80 -16.21 -1.29
C THR A 386 4.58 -15.56 -1.92
N ILE A 387 4.74 -14.42 -2.61
CA ILE A 387 3.65 -13.67 -3.22
C ILE A 387 3.92 -13.48 -4.70
N LEU A 388 2.99 -13.96 -5.54
CA LEU A 388 2.98 -13.72 -6.96
C LEU A 388 2.29 -12.39 -7.29
N THR A 389 2.83 -11.67 -8.27
CA THR A 389 2.24 -10.41 -8.77
C THR A 389 2.08 -10.44 -10.28
N LYS A 390 1.12 -9.68 -10.82
CA LYS A 390 0.95 -9.55 -12.27
C LYS A 390 2.23 -9.12 -12.98
N PRO A 391 2.99 -8.10 -12.52
CA PRO A 391 4.26 -7.72 -13.13
C PRO A 391 5.30 -8.85 -13.12
N LEU A 392 5.35 -9.65 -12.05
CA LEU A 392 6.25 -10.80 -11.98
C LEU A 392 5.89 -11.85 -13.04
N LEU A 393 4.61 -12.24 -13.16
CA LEU A 393 4.18 -13.24 -14.15
C LEU A 393 4.43 -12.77 -15.58
N VAL A 394 4.24 -11.49 -15.90
CA VAL A 394 4.53 -10.90 -17.21
C VAL A 394 6.03 -11.02 -17.56
N LYS A 395 6.92 -10.75 -16.58
CA LYS A 395 8.37 -10.92 -16.77
C LYS A 395 8.75 -12.40 -16.84
N ALA A 396 8.16 -13.25 -15.99
CA ALA A 396 8.39 -14.69 -15.98
C ALA A 396 7.99 -15.37 -17.30
N ALA A 397 6.93 -14.89 -17.96
CA ALA A 397 6.51 -15.38 -19.28
C ALA A 397 7.54 -15.17 -20.39
N GLN A 398 8.51 -14.27 -20.18
CA GLN A 398 9.63 -14.07 -21.11
C GLN A 398 10.77 -15.07 -20.88
N LEU A 399 10.88 -15.60 -19.65
CA LEU A 399 11.91 -16.55 -19.22
C LEU A 399 11.46 -18.01 -19.30
N SER A 400 10.15 -18.25 -19.46
CA SER A 400 9.57 -19.58 -19.62
C SER A 400 9.27 -19.89 -21.08
N ALA A 401 9.44 -21.18 -21.45
CA ALA A 401 8.97 -21.70 -22.74
C ALA A 401 7.46 -22.03 -22.74
N SER A 402 6.77 -21.97 -21.58
CA SER A 402 5.34 -22.28 -21.47
C SER A 402 4.49 -21.33 -22.30
N LYS A 403 3.62 -21.91 -23.12
CA LYS A 403 2.60 -21.16 -23.88
C LYS A 403 1.46 -20.73 -22.98
N GLU A 404 1.12 -21.56 -22.00
CA GLU A 404 0.05 -21.33 -21.03
C GLU A 404 0.34 -20.08 -20.18
N LEU A 405 1.60 -19.89 -19.72
CA LEU A 405 1.99 -18.69 -18.99
C LEU A 405 1.92 -17.43 -19.85
N LYS A 406 2.35 -17.54 -21.12
CA LYS A 406 2.25 -16.43 -22.08
C LYS A 406 0.81 -16.05 -22.37
N GLU A 407 -0.08 -17.03 -22.55
CA GLU A 407 -1.50 -16.83 -22.75
C GLU A 407 -2.15 -16.21 -21.48
N LEU A 408 -1.84 -16.72 -20.30
CA LEU A 408 -2.36 -16.22 -19.02
C LEU A 408 -2.02 -14.74 -18.80
N THR A 409 -0.86 -14.28 -19.25
CA THR A 409 -0.39 -12.90 -19.10
C THR A 409 -0.80 -11.96 -20.23
N THR A 410 -1.52 -12.46 -21.25
CA THR A 410 -2.01 -11.67 -22.39
C THR A 410 -3.18 -10.77 -21.94
N PRO A 411 -3.25 -9.50 -22.42
CA PRO A 411 -4.40 -8.63 -22.17
C PRO A 411 -5.74 -9.31 -22.53
N GLY A 412 -6.73 -9.18 -21.66
CA GLY A 412 -8.02 -9.86 -21.78
C GLY A 412 -8.18 -11.09 -20.87
N ASN A 413 -7.12 -11.55 -20.22
CA ASN A 413 -7.11 -12.69 -19.30
C ASN A 413 -6.98 -12.27 -17.82
N GLU A 414 -7.47 -11.07 -17.47
CA GLU A 414 -7.32 -10.51 -16.12
C GLU A 414 -7.94 -11.40 -15.04
N GLN A 415 -9.15 -11.94 -15.28
CA GLN A 415 -9.84 -12.81 -14.31
C GLN A 415 -9.14 -14.16 -14.11
N PRO A 416 -8.73 -14.91 -15.16
CA PRO A 416 -7.90 -16.10 -15.01
C PRO A 416 -6.56 -15.81 -14.30
N LEU A 417 -5.94 -14.68 -14.61
CA LEU A 417 -4.69 -14.27 -13.98
C LEU A 417 -4.87 -14.00 -12.48
N LYS A 418 -5.93 -13.27 -12.10
CA LYS A 418 -6.28 -13.02 -10.70
C LYS A 418 -6.50 -14.33 -9.94
N ALA A 419 -7.30 -15.23 -10.49
CA ALA A 419 -7.55 -16.55 -9.90
C ALA A 419 -6.28 -17.41 -9.80
N TYR A 420 -5.32 -17.23 -10.70
CA TYR A 420 -4.03 -17.92 -10.61
C TYR A 420 -3.15 -17.36 -9.48
N LEU A 421 -3.10 -16.04 -9.32
CA LEU A 421 -2.28 -15.38 -8.30
C LEU A 421 -2.73 -15.71 -6.87
N GLU A 422 -4.01 -15.97 -6.67
CA GLU A 422 -4.58 -16.20 -5.35
C GLU A 422 -4.03 -17.47 -4.68
N GLY A 423 -3.36 -17.32 -3.55
CA GLY A 423 -2.85 -18.40 -2.71
C GLY A 423 -1.68 -19.21 -3.29
N ARG A 424 -1.08 -18.79 -4.41
CA ARG A 424 0.12 -19.42 -5.00
C ARG A 424 1.38 -18.64 -4.65
N ASP A 425 2.49 -19.36 -4.63
CA ASP A 425 3.83 -18.82 -4.44
C ASP A 425 4.76 -19.13 -5.64
N LEU A 426 6.01 -18.71 -5.53
CA LEU A 426 6.98 -18.89 -6.61
C LEU A 426 7.26 -20.36 -6.95
N LEU A 427 7.16 -21.26 -5.97
CA LEU A 427 7.33 -22.70 -6.22
C LEU A 427 6.19 -23.28 -7.07
N ASP A 428 4.95 -22.80 -6.88
CA ASP A 428 3.84 -23.17 -7.77
C ASP A 428 4.08 -22.67 -9.19
N LEU A 429 4.49 -21.41 -9.34
CA LEU A 429 4.80 -20.82 -10.64
C LEU A 429 5.83 -21.64 -11.42
N VAL A 430 6.92 -22.05 -10.74
CA VAL A 430 7.96 -22.82 -11.42
C VAL A 430 7.50 -24.23 -11.76
N ARG A 431 6.66 -24.86 -10.97
CA ARG A 431 6.11 -26.19 -11.24
C ARG A 431 5.07 -26.20 -12.35
N ASP A 432 4.17 -25.22 -12.34
CA ASP A 432 3.04 -25.17 -13.26
C ASP A 432 3.48 -24.80 -14.68
N PHE A 433 4.57 -24.03 -14.85
CA PHE A 433 4.98 -23.48 -16.16
C PHE A 433 6.37 -23.89 -16.63
N THR A 434 6.68 -25.17 -16.49
CA THR A 434 7.92 -25.75 -17.06
C THR A 434 7.85 -25.88 -18.59
N PRO A 435 8.97 -25.94 -19.31
CA PRO A 435 10.35 -25.75 -18.84
C PRO A 435 10.79 -24.29 -18.76
N TRP A 436 11.71 -24.02 -17.86
CA TRP A 436 12.38 -22.74 -17.72
C TRP A 436 13.68 -22.74 -18.54
N ILE A 437 13.95 -21.65 -19.26
CA ILE A 437 15.10 -21.51 -20.16
C ILE A 437 15.97 -20.31 -19.75
N CYS A 438 16.20 -20.15 -18.47
CA CYS A 438 16.95 -19.04 -17.90
C CYS A 438 17.96 -19.53 -16.85
N SER A 439 19.03 -18.75 -16.67
CA SER A 439 19.95 -18.90 -15.55
C SER A 439 19.32 -18.43 -14.23
N ALA A 440 19.93 -18.83 -13.11
CA ALA A 440 19.52 -18.32 -11.78
C ALA A 440 19.60 -16.77 -11.72
N GLN A 441 20.67 -16.18 -12.30
CA GLN A 441 20.83 -14.74 -12.36
C GLN A 441 19.70 -14.02 -13.12
N GLU A 442 19.29 -14.54 -14.26
CA GLU A 442 18.20 -13.98 -15.05
C GLU A 442 16.87 -14.07 -14.29
N PHE A 443 16.62 -15.22 -13.65
CA PHE A 443 15.39 -15.43 -12.89
C PHE A 443 15.29 -14.49 -11.69
N ILE A 444 16.33 -14.36 -10.85
CA ILE A 444 16.28 -13.47 -9.69
C ILE A 444 16.18 -12.00 -10.08
N SER A 445 16.61 -11.62 -11.30
CA SER A 445 16.53 -10.24 -11.78
C SER A 445 15.09 -9.73 -11.94
N ILE A 446 14.12 -10.65 -12.12
CA ILE A 446 12.70 -10.31 -12.24
C ILE A 446 11.98 -10.25 -10.90
N LEU A 447 12.58 -10.79 -9.82
CA LEU A 447 12.00 -10.79 -8.48
C LEU A 447 12.09 -9.39 -7.84
N ARG A 448 11.13 -9.08 -6.98
CA ARG A 448 11.19 -7.89 -6.10
C ARG A 448 11.94 -8.23 -4.82
N LYS A 449 12.45 -7.21 -4.13
CA LYS A 449 13.00 -7.39 -2.79
C LYS A 449 11.92 -7.89 -1.83
N ILE A 450 12.32 -8.66 -0.82
CA ILE A 450 11.43 -9.04 0.27
C ILE A 450 11.07 -7.78 1.06
N PRO A 451 9.77 -7.41 1.17
CA PRO A 451 9.38 -6.21 1.88
C PRO A 451 9.44 -6.42 3.40
N ALA A 452 9.75 -5.37 4.14
CA ALA A 452 9.57 -5.36 5.58
C ALA A 452 8.10 -5.60 5.94
N ARG A 453 7.85 -6.20 7.11
CA ARG A 453 6.52 -6.34 7.70
C ARG A 453 6.41 -5.36 8.86
N LEU A 454 5.35 -4.54 8.82
CA LEU A 454 5.04 -3.58 9.88
C LEU A 454 4.17 -4.23 10.94
N TYR A 455 4.50 -3.98 12.20
CA TYR A 455 3.71 -4.40 13.36
C TYR A 455 3.53 -3.21 14.29
N SER A 456 2.30 -2.94 14.72
CA SER A 456 2.00 -1.92 15.70
C SER A 456 2.75 -2.22 17.00
N ILE A 457 3.46 -1.23 17.54
CA ILE A 457 4.27 -1.39 18.73
C ILE A 457 3.37 -1.60 19.96
N ALA A 458 3.70 -2.61 20.76
CA ALA A 458 2.93 -3.03 21.93
C ALA A 458 3.55 -2.59 23.26
N SER A 459 4.59 -1.75 23.25
CA SER A 459 5.24 -1.18 24.44
C SER A 459 5.28 0.33 24.38
N SER A 460 5.48 0.96 25.55
CA SER A 460 5.82 2.37 25.68
C SER A 460 7.31 2.51 25.97
N LEU A 461 7.96 3.48 25.34
CA LEU A 461 9.38 3.78 25.57
C LEU A 461 9.60 4.31 27.00
N ALA A 462 8.58 4.95 27.60
CA ALA A 462 8.65 5.38 28.99
C ALA A 462 8.70 4.20 29.97
N ALA A 463 7.97 3.11 29.68
CA ALA A 463 7.98 1.90 30.49
C ALA A 463 9.20 1.00 30.21
N ASN A 464 9.69 0.98 28.97
CA ASN A 464 10.76 0.10 28.48
C ASN A 464 11.74 0.92 27.61
N PRO A 465 12.67 1.70 28.21
CA PRO A 465 13.48 2.69 27.49
C PRO A 465 14.39 2.13 26.40
N ASP A 466 14.87 0.90 26.53
CA ASP A 466 15.81 0.26 25.62
C ASP A 466 15.21 -0.94 24.88
N GLU A 467 13.89 -1.03 24.85
CA GLU A 467 13.19 -2.18 24.29
C GLU A 467 11.95 -1.77 23.47
N VAL A 468 11.63 -2.58 22.47
CA VAL A 468 10.38 -2.49 21.73
C VAL A 468 9.68 -3.86 21.74
N HIS A 469 8.38 -3.86 22.11
CA HIS A 469 7.61 -5.11 22.18
C HIS A 469 6.59 -5.19 21.05
N LEU A 470 6.35 -6.41 20.56
CA LEU A 470 5.40 -6.70 19.49
C LEU A 470 4.42 -7.80 19.87
N THR A 471 3.27 -7.79 19.20
CA THR A 471 2.25 -8.83 19.28
C THR A 471 2.01 -9.40 17.89
N ILE A 472 2.54 -10.59 17.60
CA ILE A 472 2.55 -11.18 16.26
C ILE A 472 1.70 -12.45 16.22
N GLY A 473 0.61 -12.44 15.46
CA GLY A 473 -0.19 -13.64 15.18
C GLY A 473 0.46 -14.49 14.09
N ALA A 474 0.69 -15.78 14.38
CA ALA A 474 1.22 -16.72 13.38
C ALA A 474 0.16 -16.98 12.30
N VAL A 475 0.55 -16.85 11.03
CA VAL A 475 -0.31 -17.04 9.86
C VAL A 475 0.06 -18.35 9.20
N ARG A 476 -0.86 -19.32 9.22
CA ARG A 476 -0.78 -20.59 8.51
C ARG A 476 -2.12 -20.87 7.84
N TYR A 477 -2.08 -21.31 6.60
CA TYR A 477 -3.29 -21.70 5.86
C TYR A 477 -2.94 -22.71 4.76
N ASP A 478 -3.92 -23.48 4.33
CA ASP A 478 -3.77 -24.42 3.21
C ASP A 478 -4.25 -23.78 1.91
N ALA A 479 -3.41 -23.84 0.87
CA ALA A 479 -3.79 -23.43 -0.47
C ALA A 479 -3.11 -24.31 -1.52
N HIS A 480 -3.86 -24.72 -2.55
CA HIS A 480 -3.37 -25.52 -3.68
C HIS A 480 -2.61 -26.80 -3.24
N GLY A 481 -3.11 -27.45 -2.17
CA GLY A 481 -2.56 -28.73 -1.65
C GLY A 481 -1.25 -28.60 -0.89
N ARG A 482 -0.84 -27.39 -0.52
CA ARG A 482 0.33 -27.11 0.33
C ARG A 482 -0.01 -26.16 1.47
N GLU A 483 0.63 -26.34 2.61
CA GLU A 483 0.63 -25.37 3.68
C GLU A 483 1.34 -24.08 3.23
N ARG A 484 0.78 -22.94 3.60
CA ARG A 484 1.32 -21.60 3.38
C ARG A 484 1.65 -20.95 4.72
N ASN A 485 2.79 -20.36 4.78
CA ASN A 485 3.37 -19.77 5.98
C ASN A 485 3.62 -18.26 5.77
N GLY A 486 3.08 -17.45 6.69
CA GLY A 486 3.39 -16.02 6.70
C GLY A 486 4.87 -15.82 7.01
N VAL A 487 5.61 -15.20 6.09
CA VAL A 487 7.08 -15.10 6.13
C VAL A 487 7.61 -14.61 7.49
N CYS A 488 7.17 -13.44 7.95
CA CYS A 488 7.64 -12.85 9.21
C CYS A 488 6.97 -13.50 10.43
N SER A 489 5.69 -13.80 10.37
CA SER A 489 4.95 -14.33 11.51
C SER A 489 5.39 -15.76 11.88
N ILE A 490 5.77 -16.58 10.88
CA ILE A 490 6.30 -17.94 11.13
C ILE A 490 7.80 -17.89 11.46
N LEU A 491 8.57 -16.94 10.91
CA LEU A 491 9.90 -16.65 11.43
C LEU A 491 9.83 -16.38 12.94
N ALA A 492 8.93 -15.51 13.39
CA ALA A 492 8.74 -15.20 14.80
C ALA A 492 8.24 -16.40 15.62
N ALA A 493 7.33 -17.21 15.07
CA ALA A 493 6.73 -18.33 15.80
C ALA A 493 7.68 -19.52 16.01
N GLU A 494 8.51 -19.84 15.02
CA GLU A 494 9.23 -21.12 14.98
C GLU A 494 10.75 -20.99 14.97
N ARG A 495 11.30 -19.88 14.43
CA ARG A 495 12.73 -19.78 14.17
C ARG A 495 13.47 -18.84 15.10
N LEU A 496 12.84 -17.74 15.52
CA LEU A 496 13.47 -16.74 16.40
C LEU A 496 13.55 -17.22 17.85
N LYS A 497 14.72 -17.03 18.43
CA LYS A 497 15.03 -17.33 19.84
C LYS A 497 15.69 -16.13 20.48
N PRO A 498 15.62 -16.00 21.83
CA PRO A 498 16.43 -15.04 22.54
C PRO A 498 17.93 -15.15 22.18
N GLY A 499 18.57 -14.02 21.87
CA GLY A 499 19.94 -13.92 21.37
C GLY A 499 20.09 -13.88 19.84
N ASP A 500 19.03 -14.21 19.07
CA ASP A 500 19.03 -13.99 17.61
C ASP A 500 18.90 -12.52 17.28
N THR A 501 19.30 -12.10 16.07
CA THR A 501 19.19 -10.72 15.61
C THR A 501 18.24 -10.55 14.44
N LEU A 502 17.57 -9.40 14.39
CA LEU A 502 16.64 -8.99 13.33
C LEU A 502 16.99 -7.62 12.79
N PRO A 503 16.91 -7.40 11.46
CA PRO A 503 16.99 -6.06 10.89
C PRO A 503 15.67 -5.32 11.07
N ILE A 504 15.69 -4.23 11.85
CA ILE A 504 14.49 -3.45 12.21
C ILE A 504 14.64 -1.97 11.92
N TYR A 505 13.51 -1.27 11.82
CA TYR A 505 13.44 0.20 11.83
C TYR A 505 12.11 0.66 12.42
N ILE A 506 12.07 1.91 12.90
CA ILE A 506 10.82 2.52 13.39
C ILE A 506 10.09 3.21 12.23
N GLN A 507 8.81 2.91 12.09
CA GLN A 507 7.90 3.59 11.19
C GLN A 507 6.98 4.49 12.02
N HIS A 508 7.24 5.80 11.99
CA HIS A 508 6.40 6.76 12.68
C HIS A 508 5.04 6.91 12.01
N ASN A 509 3.98 6.93 12.82
CA ASN A 509 2.60 7.11 12.34
C ASN A 509 1.92 8.24 13.13
N GLU A 510 1.93 9.45 12.60
CA GLU A 510 1.30 10.61 13.23
C GLU A 510 -0.24 10.56 13.21
N ASN A 511 -0.84 9.62 12.46
CA ASN A 511 -2.29 9.50 12.33
C ASN A 511 -2.92 8.63 13.43
N PHE A 512 -2.08 7.97 14.26
CA PHE A 512 -2.56 7.09 15.33
C PHE A 512 -1.78 7.37 16.61
N LYS A 513 -2.18 8.43 17.32
CA LYS A 513 -1.49 8.92 18.51
C LYS A 513 -2.45 9.19 19.66
N LEU A 514 -1.97 9.05 20.90
CA LEU A 514 -2.68 9.51 22.08
C LEU A 514 -3.01 11.01 21.98
N PRO A 515 -4.11 11.47 22.60
CA PRO A 515 -4.47 12.88 22.61
C PRO A 515 -3.36 13.71 23.29
N GLN A 516 -3.09 14.91 22.76
CA GLN A 516 -2.13 15.83 23.39
C GLN A 516 -2.56 16.26 24.80
N ASN A 517 -3.87 16.39 25.03
CA ASN A 517 -4.40 16.61 26.37
C ASN A 517 -4.59 15.26 27.07
N PRO A 518 -3.82 14.94 28.12
CA PRO A 518 -3.91 13.67 28.84
C PRO A 518 -5.28 13.42 29.50
N ASP A 519 -6.04 14.48 29.81
CA ASP A 519 -7.38 14.38 30.40
C ASP A 519 -8.46 13.93 29.40
N THR A 520 -8.13 13.87 28.10
CA THR A 520 -9.09 13.42 27.08
C THR A 520 -9.42 11.94 27.29
N PRO A 521 -10.71 11.58 27.41
CA PRO A 521 -11.12 10.19 27.46
C PRO A 521 -10.75 9.44 26.17
N ILE A 522 -10.42 8.16 26.29
CA ILE A 522 -10.14 7.31 25.12
C ILE A 522 -11.01 6.06 25.13
N ILE A 523 -11.52 5.71 23.96
CA ILE A 523 -12.22 4.46 23.66
C ILE A 523 -11.36 3.66 22.67
N MET A 524 -11.00 2.45 23.04
CA MET A 524 -10.09 1.59 22.30
C MET A 524 -10.83 0.33 21.86
N VAL A 525 -10.82 0.01 20.57
CA VAL A 525 -11.47 -1.19 20.01
C VAL A 525 -10.40 -2.02 19.29
N GLY A 526 -9.97 -3.15 19.89
CA GLY A 526 -8.88 -3.96 19.38
C GLY A 526 -8.97 -5.44 19.70
N PRO A 527 -9.67 -6.23 18.89
CA PRO A 527 -9.70 -7.68 19.05
C PRO A 527 -8.40 -8.33 18.51
N GLY A 528 -8.01 -9.44 19.15
CA GLY A 528 -6.82 -10.20 18.77
C GLY A 528 -5.54 -9.38 18.90
N THR A 529 -4.73 -9.38 17.85
CA THR A 529 -3.47 -8.61 17.76
C THR A 529 -3.71 -7.08 17.73
N GLY A 530 -4.92 -6.63 17.41
CA GLY A 530 -5.30 -5.22 17.50
C GLY A 530 -5.22 -4.64 18.91
N ALA A 531 -5.02 -5.46 19.94
CA ALA A 531 -4.74 -5.00 21.31
C ALA A 531 -3.31 -4.42 21.48
N ALA A 532 -2.41 -4.65 20.53
CA ALA A 532 -0.99 -4.26 20.62
C ALA A 532 -0.79 -2.76 20.91
N PRO A 533 -1.27 -1.81 20.08
CA PRO A 533 -1.06 -0.40 20.34
C PRO A 533 -1.79 0.07 21.60
N PHE A 534 -2.86 -0.59 22.00
CA PHE A 534 -3.58 -0.22 23.24
C PHE A 534 -2.84 -0.66 24.50
N ARG A 535 -2.03 -1.74 24.43
CA ARG A 535 -1.08 -2.07 25.49
C ARG A 535 -0.05 -0.95 25.64
N SER A 536 0.52 -0.48 24.52
CA SER A 536 1.42 0.67 24.49
C SER A 536 0.78 1.92 25.09
N PHE A 537 -0.45 2.26 24.73
CA PHE A 537 -1.19 3.39 25.26
C PHE A 537 -1.40 3.30 26.80
N MET A 538 -1.71 2.11 27.29
CA MET A 538 -1.93 1.92 28.73
C MET A 538 -0.62 1.98 29.53
N GLN A 539 0.48 1.45 29.00
CA GLN A 539 1.81 1.58 29.60
C GLN A 539 2.24 3.06 29.67
N GLU A 540 2.07 3.81 28.57
CA GLU A 540 2.39 5.24 28.54
C GLU A 540 1.59 6.02 29.56
N ARG A 541 0.29 5.74 29.69
CA ARG A 541 -0.58 6.36 30.70
C ARG A 541 -0.20 5.99 32.13
N GLU A 542 0.24 4.77 32.38
CA GLU A 542 0.69 4.32 33.70
C GLU A 542 1.97 5.07 34.12
N GLU A 543 2.94 5.19 33.21
CA GLU A 543 4.26 5.78 33.50
C GLU A 543 4.23 7.31 33.60
N THR A 544 3.39 7.97 32.82
CA THR A 544 3.30 9.44 32.87
C THR A 544 2.70 9.97 34.18
N GLY A 545 2.02 9.13 34.97
CA GLY A 545 1.66 9.39 36.39
C GLY A 545 0.79 10.62 36.67
N SER A 546 0.35 11.35 35.63
CA SER A 546 -0.55 12.51 35.75
C SER A 546 -2.00 12.06 35.89
N PRO A 547 -2.91 12.90 36.37
CA PRO A 547 -4.33 12.63 36.20
C PRO A 547 -4.60 12.36 34.72
N GLN A 548 -5.17 11.20 34.44
CA GLN A 548 -5.46 10.78 33.06
C GLN A 548 -6.96 10.74 32.84
N GLY A 549 -7.40 11.11 31.66
CA GLY A 549 -8.76 10.91 31.21
C GLY A 549 -9.16 9.44 31.25
N LYS A 550 -10.44 9.18 31.32
CA LYS A 550 -11.00 7.82 31.34
C LYS A 550 -10.53 6.99 30.14
N SER A 551 -10.33 5.70 30.36
CA SER A 551 -9.92 4.74 29.30
C SER A 551 -10.90 3.58 29.25
N TRP A 552 -11.39 3.24 28.05
CA TRP A 552 -12.32 2.13 27.84
C TRP A 552 -11.82 1.23 26.73
N LEU A 553 -11.64 -0.06 27.02
CA LEU A 553 -11.17 -1.05 26.06
C LEU A 553 -12.28 -2.04 25.70
N PHE A 554 -12.53 -2.22 24.40
CA PHE A 554 -13.30 -3.33 23.83
C PHE A 554 -12.32 -4.34 23.25
N PHE A 555 -12.10 -5.45 23.96
CA PHE A 555 -11.23 -6.54 23.55
C PHE A 555 -12.05 -7.72 23.05
N GLY A 556 -11.55 -8.45 22.04
CA GLY A 556 -12.20 -9.63 21.51
C GLY A 556 -11.22 -10.71 21.08
N ASN A 557 -11.60 -12.00 21.21
CA ASN A 557 -10.87 -13.11 20.62
C ASN A 557 -11.80 -14.33 20.48
N GLN A 558 -11.24 -15.53 20.22
CA GLN A 558 -12.04 -16.77 20.07
C GLN A 558 -12.51 -17.31 21.42
N HIS A 559 -11.59 -17.54 22.36
CA HIS A 559 -11.88 -18.19 23.64
C HIS A 559 -11.30 -17.39 24.82
N PHE A 560 -12.08 -17.27 25.89
CA PHE A 560 -11.65 -16.62 27.13
C PHE A 560 -10.43 -17.30 27.77
N VAL A 561 -10.46 -18.63 27.86
CA VAL A 561 -9.46 -19.38 28.63
C VAL A 561 -8.10 -19.39 27.92
N THR A 562 -8.09 -19.44 26.58
CA THR A 562 -6.87 -19.68 25.82
C THR A 562 -6.39 -18.47 25.03
N ASP A 563 -7.26 -17.48 24.78
CA ASP A 563 -6.97 -16.42 23.82
C ASP A 563 -7.11 -15.00 24.40
N PHE A 564 -7.21 -14.89 25.71
CA PHE A 564 -7.25 -13.57 26.34
C PHE A 564 -5.83 -13.02 26.50
N LEU A 565 -5.33 -12.37 25.46
CA LEU A 565 -3.99 -11.81 25.40
C LEU A 565 -3.79 -10.74 26.49
N TYR A 566 -2.66 -10.78 27.17
CA TYR A 566 -2.27 -9.83 28.25
C TYR A 566 -3.30 -9.69 29.39
N GLN A 567 -4.08 -10.72 29.68
CA GLN A 567 -5.18 -10.68 30.66
C GLN A 567 -4.75 -10.12 32.01
N THR A 568 -3.58 -10.51 32.51
CA THR A 568 -3.07 -10.07 33.82
C THR A 568 -2.73 -8.58 33.87
N GLU A 569 -2.24 -8.02 32.74
CA GLU A 569 -1.93 -6.60 32.61
C GLU A 569 -3.22 -5.77 32.58
N TRP A 570 -4.24 -6.19 31.79
CA TRP A 570 -5.54 -5.51 31.76
C TRP A 570 -6.21 -5.52 33.13
N GLN A 571 -6.15 -6.63 33.87
CA GLN A 571 -6.68 -6.72 35.23
C GLN A 571 -5.92 -5.83 36.21
N LYS A 572 -4.59 -5.69 36.07
CA LYS A 572 -3.78 -4.75 36.85
C LYS A 572 -4.23 -3.31 36.60
N TRP A 573 -4.39 -2.90 35.35
CA TRP A 573 -4.80 -1.54 34.99
C TRP A 573 -6.26 -1.22 35.39
N LEU A 574 -7.14 -2.19 35.33
CA LEU A 574 -8.50 -2.04 35.90
C LEU A 574 -8.45 -1.84 37.41
N LYS A 575 -7.59 -2.59 38.11
CA LYS A 575 -7.49 -2.52 39.58
C LYS A 575 -6.87 -1.20 40.06
N ASN A 576 -5.90 -0.66 39.36
CA ASN A 576 -5.24 0.60 39.70
C ASN A 576 -5.89 1.82 39.04
N SER A 577 -6.99 1.62 38.30
CA SER A 577 -7.78 2.65 37.61
C SER A 577 -7.07 3.37 36.44
N THR A 578 -5.96 2.86 35.95
CA THR A 578 -5.35 3.33 34.68
C THR A 578 -6.30 3.00 33.51
N LEU A 579 -6.89 1.81 33.53
CA LEU A 579 -8.00 1.42 32.64
C LEU A 579 -9.30 1.57 33.40
N THR A 580 -10.22 2.43 32.94
CA THR A 580 -11.47 2.71 33.63
C THR A 580 -12.48 1.59 33.44
N LYS A 581 -12.60 1.08 32.21
CA LYS A 581 -13.59 0.06 31.82
C LYS A 581 -13.04 -0.86 30.74
N MET A 582 -13.48 -2.12 30.81
CA MET A 582 -13.15 -3.11 29.77
C MET A 582 -14.38 -3.98 29.50
N ASP A 583 -14.74 -4.10 28.23
CA ASP A 583 -15.72 -5.07 27.75
C ASP A 583 -15.03 -6.11 26.88
N VAL A 584 -15.41 -7.38 27.05
CA VAL A 584 -14.78 -8.49 26.36
C VAL A 584 -15.77 -9.29 25.52
N ALA A 585 -15.33 -9.76 24.38
CA ALA A 585 -16.12 -10.54 23.43
C ALA A 585 -15.36 -11.80 23.02
N PHE A 586 -15.88 -12.97 23.41
CA PHE A 586 -15.27 -14.26 23.01
C PHE A 586 -16.23 -14.99 22.07
N SER A 587 -15.84 -15.07 20.80
CA SER A 587 -16.75 -15.43 19.71
C SER A 587 -17.07 -16.93 19.61
N ARG A 588 -16.35 -17.78 20.36
CA ARG A 588 -16.52 -19.24 20.31
C ARG A 588 -16.83 -19.90 21.67
N ASP A 589 -17.08 -19.09 22.70
CA ASP A 589 -17.41 -19.61 24.05
C ASP A 589 -18.90 -19.85 24.26
N THR A 590 -19.74 -19.33 23.36
CA THR A 590 -21.19 -19.50 23.40
C THR A 590 -21.70 -19.91 22.01
N ASP A 591 -22.93 -20.46 21.96
CA ASP A 591 -23.60 -20.85 20.70
C ASP A 591 -23.79 -19.65 19.75
N GLN A 592 -23.98 -18.46 20.31
CA GLN A 592 -24.02 -17.22 19.53
C GLN A 592 -22.64 -16.58 19.51
N LYS A 593 -22.16 -16.25 18.33
CA LYS A 593 -20.90 -15.51 18.17
C LYS A 593 -21.04 -14.09 18.69
N VAL A 594 -20.23 -13.72 19.67
CA VAL A 594 -20.18 -12.37 20.22
C VAL A 594 -18.87 -11.71 19.80
N TYR A 595 -18.98 -10.55 19.16
CA TYR A 595 -17.87 -9.72 18.72
C TYR A 595 -17.89 -8.37 19.44
N VAL A 596 -16.81 -7.59 19.28
CA VAL A 596 -16.66 -6.29 19.95
C VAL A 596 -17.80 -5.31 19.63
N GLN A 597 -18.26 -5.28 18.37
CA GLN A 597 -19.37 -4.42 17.95
C GLN A 597 -20.69 -4.75 18.70
N HIS A 598 -20.92 -5.99 19.10
CA HIS A 598 -22.10 -6.34 19.92
C HIS A 598 -21.98 -5.74 21.33
N ARG A 599 -20.79 -5.79 21.93
CA ARG A 599 -20.52 -5.15 23.23
C ARG A 599 -20.64 -3.64 23.17
N MET A 600 -20.24 -3.02 22.06
CA MET A 600 -20.45 -1.59 21.83
C MET A 600 -21.93 -1.23 21.78
N LEU A 601 -22.76 -2.03 21.09
CA LEU A 601 -24.21 -1.82 21.02
C LEU A 601 -24.90 -2.02 22.38
N GLU A 602 -24.47 -3.02 23.16
CA GLU A 602 -24.99 -3.24 24.53
C GLU A 602 -24.74 -2.03 25.46
N ASN A 603 -23.63 -1.32 25.21
CA ASN A 603 -23.23 -0.13 25.96
C ASN A 603 -23.47 1.19 25.18
N SER A 604 -24.36 1.18 24.17
CA SER A 604 -24.52 2.28 23.19
C SER A 604 -24.70 3.66 23.86
N LYS A 605 -25.52 3.75 24.88
CA LYS A 605 -25.80 5.01 25.56
C LYS A 605 -24.55 5.58 26.24
N GLU A 606 -23.88 4.78 27.10
CA GLU A 606 -22.68 5.22 27.81
C GLU A 606 -21.53 5.54 26.82
N LEU A 607 -21.39 4.74 25.74
CA LEU A 607 -20.40 4.98 24.73
C LEU A 607 -20.64 6.32 24.04
N PHE A 608 -21.89 6.65 23.72
CA PHE A 608 -22.24 7.93 23.12
C PHE A 608 -22.02 9.09 24.08
N GLU A 609 -22.35 8.93 25.38
CA GLU A 609 -22.04 9.92 26.43
C GLU A 609 -20.55 10.24 26.48
N TRP A 610 -19.65 9.20 26.40
CA TRP A 610 -18.21 9.43 26.36
C TRP A 610 -17.78 10.18 25.06
N ILE A 611 -18.37 9.85 23.91
CA ILE A 611 -18.10 10.54 22.64
C ILE A 611 -18.50 12.02 22.73
N GLN A 612 -19.66 12.32 23.36
CA GLN A 612 -20.14 13.70 23.59
C GLN A 612 -19.21 14.46 24.53
N ASP A 613 -18.69 13.80 25.57
CA ASP A 613 -17.71 14.34 26.52
C ASP A 613 -16.31 14.57 25.86
N GLY A 614 -16.18 14.34 24.58
CA GLY A 614 -14.96 14.61 23.83
C GLY A 614 -14.00 13.45 23.71
N ALA A 615 -14.41 12.21 24.01
CA ALA A 615 -13.54 11.04 23.89
C ALA A 615 -12.97 10.88 22.45
N ALA A 616 -11.71 10.45 22.39
CA ALA A 616 -11.09 9.97 21.16
C ALA A 616 -11.31 8.46 21.03
N VAL A 617 -11.67 8.01 19.83
CA VAL A 617 -11.98 6.62 19.49
C VAL A 617 -10.87 6.04 18.62
N TYR A 618 -10.34 4.90 19.02
CA TYR A 618 -9.24 4.20 18.33
C TYR A 618 -9.68 2.81 17.92
N ILE A 619 -9.41 2.43 16.67
CA ILE A 619 -9.69 1.09 16.14
C ILE A 619 -8.40 0.50 15.63
N CYS A 620 -8.05 -0.74 16.06
CA CYS A 620 -6.92 -1.48 15.52
C CYS A 620 -7.27 -2.95 15.30
N GLY A 621 -6.81 -3.50 14.15
CA GLY A 621 -6.94 -4.91 13.75
C GLY A 621 -7.45 -5.11 12.34
N ASP A 622 -8.24 -6.18 12.10
CA ASP A 622 -8.72 -6.59 10.76
C ASP A 622 -9.51 -5.49 10.07
N GLU A 623 -9.01 -5.07 8.90
CA GLU A 623 -9.60 -4.01 8.10
C GLU A 623 -10.92 -4.44 7.46
N LYS A 624 -10.93 -5.63 6.83
CA LYS A 624 -12.00 -6.04 5.91
C LYS A 624 -13.34 -6.29 6.60
N HIS A 625 -13.30 -6.85 7.79
CA HIS A 625 -14.52 -7.23 8.51
C HIS A 625 -14.69 -6.42 9.80
N MET A 626 -13.73 -6.51 10.71
CA MET A 626 -13.86 -5.93 12.04
C MET A 626 -13.98 -4.40 12.00
N ALA A 627 -13.07 -3.72 11.31
CA ALA A 627 -13.07 -2.25 11.26
C ALA A 627 -14.32 -1.72 10.55
N HIS A 628 -14.77 -2.39 9.48
CA HIS A 628 -16.02 -2.07 8.81
C HIS A 628 -17.23 -2.20 9.75
N ASP A 629 -17.35 -3.33 10.45
CA ASP A 629 -18.47 -3.58 11.36
C ASP A 629 -18.48 -2.61 12.54
N VAL A 630 -17.30 -2.28 13.10
CA VAL A 630 -17.15 -1.31 14.17
C VAL A 630 -17.53 0.10 13.70
N HIS A 631 -17.10 0.49 12.50
CA HIS A 631 -17.47 1.77 11.88
C HIS A 631 -18.99 1.90 11.71
N GLN A 632 -19.64 0.88 11.15
CA GLN A 632 -21.11 0.86 11.00
C GLN A 632 -21.84 0.88 12.35
N THR A 633 -21.25 0.26 13.35
CA THR A 633 -21.77 0.25 14.71
C THR A 633 -21.67 1.64 15.36
N LEU A 634 -20.57 2.34 15.22
CA LEU A 634 -20.42 3.72 15.69
C LEU A 634 -21.45 4.64 15.04
N LEU A 635 -21.65 4.55 13.73
CA LEU A 635 -22.68 5.30 13.03
C LEU A 635 -24.09 5.01 13.58
N THR A 636 -24.40 3.73 13.83
CA THR A 636 -25.69 3.32 14.41
C THR A 636 -25.88 3.88 15.84
N ILE A 637 -24.83 3.88 16.63
CA ILE A 637 -24.87 4.43 18.00
C ILE A 637 -25.08 5.95 17.96
N ILE A 638 -24.33 6.66 17.10
CA ILE A 638 -24.46 8.12 16.94
C ILE A 638 -25.85 8.50 16.42
N GLU A 639 -26.37 7.76 15.45
CA GLU A 639 -27.72 7.95 14.91
C GLU A 639 -28.80 7.76 16.01
N LYS A 640 -28.74 6.61 16.70
CA LYS A 640 -29.77 6.21 17.66
C LYS A 640 -29.73 7.05 18.94
N GLU A 641 -28.57 7.15 19.59
CA GLU A 641 -28.43 7.80 20.87
C GLU A 641 -28.34 9.34 20.74
N GLY A 642 -27.82 9.82 19.60
CA GLY A 642 -27.78 11.24 19.22
C GLY A 642 -29.09 11.76 18.64
N GLY A 643 -30.05 10.89 18.31
CA GLY A 643 -31.34 11.26 17.73
C GLY A 643 -31.22 12.00 16.38
N MET A 644 -30.24 11.65 15.57
CA MET A 644 -29.95 12.31 14.28
C MET A 644 -30.16 11.38 13.09
N SER A 645 -30.20 11.93 11.86
CA SER A 645 -30.27 11.11 10.66
C SER A 645 -28.91 10.45 10.37
N ARG A 646 -28.93 9.40 9.51
CA ARG A 646 -27.72 8.70 9.07
C ARG A 646 -26.68 9.64 8.48
N GLU A 647 -27.08 10.55 7.62
CA GLU A 647 -26.22 11.52 6.97
C GLU A 647 -25.54 12.45 8.01
N LYS A 648 -26.28 12.86 9.03
CA LYS A 648 -25.70 13.66 10.11
C LYS A 648 -24.77 12.86 11.03
N ALA A 649 -25.02 11.57 11.21
CA ALA A 649 -24.12 10.69 11.94
C ALA A 649 -22.81 10.49 11.16
N GLU A 650 -22.87 10.39 9.84
CA GLU A 650 -21.69 10.34 8.94
C GLU A 650 -20.90 11.66 9.00
N GLU A 651 -21.59 12.81 8.92
CA GLU A 651 -20.95 14.13 9.09
C GLU A 651 -20.26 14.25 10.46
N TYR A 652 -20.91 13.78 11.54
CA TYR A 652 -20.36 13.81 12.90
C TYR A 652 -19.09 12.95 13.03
N LEU A 653 -19.13 11.74 12.48
CA LEU A 653 -17.98 10.84 12.51
C LEU A 653 -16.83 11.34 11.63
N ALA A 654 -17.14 11.96 10.48
CA ALA A 654 -16.17 12.64 9.63
C ALA A 654 -15.51 13.84 10.34
N GLU A 655 -16.28 14.63 11.11
CA GLU A 655 -15.73 15.70 11.95
C GLU A 655 -14.80 15.14 13.05
N MET A 656 -15.17 14.02 13.67
CA MET A 656 -14.30 13.36 14.64
C MET A 656 -12.98 12.89 13.98
N GLN A 657 -13.02 12.43 12.74
CA GLN A 657 -11.83 12.02 12.00
C GLN A 657 -10.94 13.23 11.67
N GLN A 658 -11.53 14.34 11.19
CA GLN A 658 -10.82 15.59 10.91
C GLN A 658 -10.14 16.18 12.16
N THR A 659 -10.82 16.07 13.32
CA THR A 659 -10.31 16.57 14.60
C THR A 659 -9.44 15.56 15.34
N ARG A 660 -9.04 14.46 14.69
CA ARG A 660 -8.23 13.35 15.24
C ARG A 660 -8.85 12.70 16.48
N ARG A 661 -10.17 12.74 16.59
CA ARG A 661 -10.92 12.03 17.62
C ARG A 661 -11.42 10.66 17.19
N TYR A 662 -11.27 10.31 15.92
CA TYR A 662 -11.54 8.98 15.38
C TYR A 662 -10.33 8.56 14.54
N GLN A 663 -9.58 7.58 15.01
CA GLN A 663 -8.31 7.14 14.44
C GLN A 663 -8.32 5.63 14.22
N ARG A 664 -7.74 5.18 13.10
CA ARG A 664 -7.72 3.77 12.71
C ARG A 664 -6.29 3.34 12.35
N ASP A 665 -5.88 2.18 12.89
CA ASP A 665 -4.65 1.46 12.54
C ASP A 665 -5.06 0.04 12.16
N VAL A 666 -5.50 -0.14 10.91
CA VAL A 666 -6.13 -1.37 10.40
C VAL A 666 -5.33 -1.97 9.25
N TYR A 667 -5.29 -3.31 9.17
CA TYR A 667 -4.40 -4.06 8.28
C TYR A 667 -5.01 -5.37 7.80
#